data_635a2d763b6fe8d6020d14ccb61e6318
#
_entry.id   635a2d763b6fe8d6020d14ccb61e6318
#
_cell.length_a   1.000
_cell.length_b   1.000
_cell.length_c   1.000
_cell.angle_alpha   90.00
_cell.angle_beta   90.00
_cell.angle_gamma   90.00
#
_symmetry.space_group_name_H-M   'P 1'
#
loop_
_entity.id
_entity.type
_entity.pdbx_description
1 polymer ?
#
loop_
_entity_poly.entity_id
_entity_poly.type
_entity_poly.pdbx_seq_one_letter_code
_entity_poly.pdbx_strand_id
1 'polypeptide(L)'
;MPLTKLQFQPGINKETTSYSNEGGWFDMDKVRFRAGFPEKIGGWTKIGTKSFLGSCRALHAWKTIALDNYVGVGTSEKYYIESGQGYYDITPIRLTQPPNENIDVSIDGVSATGEVGEVEISLDLDEVTGQEATGEVGRVGIVTNDDVMVIVPDGFVEENDALFATGEVGEVVAGGVSVSVEGVSATGEVSVPIVAITTLVPVITFSATNGSNEITVTHAEHGAVAKDFVTFTEAVSLGGNITAAILNQEYEINEIVNSDSYKIIARQVASVADITVDGVYTPTAVTANASDTGDGGILVTGAYQINNGLETSVFGNGWGAGTWSRGTWGSSASVDLLTDTLRLWTHDNFGEDLIINVHNGGIFYWDASASTPLDTRAVALSDLAGASNVPTVASKILVSDVDRHVLAFGCNPLGSSTQDPLLIRFSDQENAADWTPTTTNTAGDLLVGSGSRIVTATETKQQTLVFTDVSVHALQFLGPPFTFGINMISENITVASPNSVISIEDSVYWMGKNEFYVYTGRVQKLPCTVRDFVFSDYNEAQAEKVFASSNTAYSEVWWFYPSADSSTIDRYVVYNYVQNIWYYGTLARGAWIDRGIQDYPIAAGLDGYLYYHENGFDDGSTAPASAIAAHIESSQFDIGDGNNFSFVSRIIPDITFRNSSTSTPSVTFTMKARNFPGGTYLQTDDEAVTKTASVPVEQFTNQSFVRLRGRSMALRVESSETGMSWRLGSPRIDIRQDGRR
;
A
#
# COMPACT_ATOMS: atom_id res chain seq x y z
N MET A 1 -1.81 -55.54 25.89
CA MET A 1 -1.67 -55.53 24.43
C MET A 1 -0.59 -54.53 24.01
N PRO A 2 0.08 -54.69 22.90
CA PRO A 2 1.11 -53.77 22.51
C PRO A 2 0.46 -52.39 22.20
N LEU A 3 1.02 -51.33 22.75
CA LEU A 3 0.66 -49.99 22.43
C LEU A 3 1.12 -49.66 21.01
N THR A 4 0.25 -49.08 20.17
CA THR A 4 0.57 -48.66 18.82
C THR A 4 1.05 -47.18 18.88
N LYS A 5 2.24 -46.93 18.38
CA LYS A 5 2.78 -45.57 18.24
C LYS A 5 2.14 -44.92 17.02
N LEU A 6 1.55 -43.73 17.23
CA LEU A 6 1.11 -42.87 16.13
C LEU A 6 2.28 -42.03 15.69
N GLN A 7 2.71 -42.25 14.48
CA GLN A 7 3.81 -41.50 13.88
C GLN A 7 3.36 -41.01 12.50
N PHE A 8 3.25 -39.72 12.35
CA PHE A 8 2.77 -39.08 11.14
C PHE A 8 3.92 -38.39 10.42
N GLN A 9 3.89 -38.42 9.09
CA GLN A 9 4.83 -37.68 8.25
C GLN A 9 4.56 -36.17 8.38
N PRO A 10 5.61 -35.32 8.46
CA PRO A 10 5.43 -33.89 8.53
C PRO A 10 4.89 -33.31 7.22
N GLY A 11 4.22 -32.16 7.34
CA GLY A 11 3.55 -31.51 6.21
C GLY A 11 2.11 -31.96 6.04
N ILE A 12 1.34 -31.17 5.27
CA ILE A 12 -0.06 -31.45 4.94
C ILE A 12 -0.14 -31.94 3.50
N ASN A 13 -0.98 -32.92 3.27
CA ASN A 13 -1.28 -33.40 1.92
C ASN A 13 -2.79 -33.39 1.67
N LYS A 14 -3.21 -32.53 0.74
CA LYS A 14 -4.60 -32.41 0.26
C LYS A 14 -4.79 -32.90 -1.19
N GLU A 15 -3.70 -33.27 -1.88
CA GLU A 15 -3.75 -33.77 -3.25
C GLU A 15 -4.34 -35.17 -3.33
N THR A 16 -4.36 -35.88 -2.19
CA THR A 16 -4.94 -37.23 -2.07
C THR A 16 -6.13 -37.21 -1.11
N THR A 17 -6.91 -38.30 -1.10
CA THR A 17 -7.98 -38.42 -0.10
C THR A 17 -7.40 -38.60 1.30
N SER A 18 -8.13 -38.15 2.33
CA SER A 18 -7.72 -38.34 3.73
C SER A 18 -7.45 -39.81 4.10
N TYR A 19 -8.05 -40.76 3.41
CA TYR A 19 -7.81 -42.20 3.61
C TYR A 19 -6.52 -42.67 2.92
N SER A 20 -6.28 -42.22 1.68
CA SER A 20 -5.06 -42.58 0.93
C SER A 20 -3.78 -41.94 1.51
N ASN A 21 -3.93 -40.87 2.30
CA ASN A 21 -2.82 -40.19 3.00
C ASN A 21 -2.57 -40.81 4.40
N GLU A 22 -2.81 -42.08 4.57
CA GLU A 22 -2.56 -42.78 5.85
C GLU A 22 -1.14 -42.53 6.34
N GLY A 23 -1.00 -42.22 7.63
CA GLY A 23 0.29 -41.88 8.24
C GLY A 23 0.75 -40.42 7.97
N GLY A 24 -0.08 -39.57 7.36
CA GLY A 24 0.17 -38.14 7.17
C GLY A 24 -0.75 -37.25 8.01
N TRP A 25 -0.54 -35.95 7.89
CA TRP A 25 -1.46 -34.92 8.39
C TRP A 25 -2.36 -34.44 7.27
N PHE A 26 -3.60 -34.07 7.61
CA PHE A 26 -4.61 -33.70 6.62
C PHE A 26 -5.19 -32.31 6.80
N ASP A 27 -5.28 -31.81 8.02
CA ASP A 27 -5.85 -30.50 8.31
C ASP A 27 -5.12 -29.79 9.45
N MET A 28 -5.01 -28.46 9.37
CA MET A 28 -4.40 -27.67 10.43
C MET A 28 -4.76 -26.19 10.34
N ASP A 29 -4.62 -25.48 11.43
CA ASP A 29 -4.61 -24.03 11.48
C ASP A 29 -3.68 -23.54 12.60
N LYS A 30 -2.89 -22.50 12.33
CA LYS A 30 -1.95 -21.86 13.26
C LYS A 30 -0.98 -22.83 13.95
N VAL A 31 -0.53 -23.80 13.17
CA VAL A 31 0.48 -24.79 13.56
C VAL A 31 1.58 -24.80 12.49
N ARG A 32 2.81 -25.05 12.88
CA ARG A 32 3.95 -25.26 11.98
C ARG A 32 4.63 -26.57 12.26
N PHE A 33 5.56 -26.98 11.40
CA PHE A 33 6.42 -28.12 11.67
C PHE A 33 7.83 -27.65 12.01
N ARG A 34 8.38 -28.20 13.10
CA ARG A 34 9.74 -27.96 13.50
C ARG A 34 10.44 -29.28 13.78
N ALA A 35 11.54 -29.53 13.07
CA ALA A 35 12.24 -30.81 13.12
C ALA A 35 11.30 -32.03 12.93
N GLY A 36 10.32 -31.91 12.02
CA GLY A 36 9.34 -32.94 11.72
C GLY A 36 8.15 -33.05 12.68
N PHE A 37 8.08 -32.24 13.72
CA PHE A 37 7.01 -32.28 14.72
C PHE A 37 6.14 -31.02 14.65
N PRO A 38 4.80 -31.18 14.76
CA PRO A 38 3.90 -30.02 14.80
C PRO A 38 4.05 -29.25 16.10
N GLU A 39 4.11 -27.90 15.98
CA GLU A 39 4.07 -26.99 17.12
C GLU A 39 3.14 -25.80 16.80
N LYS A 40 2.51 -25.24 17.80
CA LYS A 40 1.72 -24.03 17.68
C LYS A 40 2.64 -22.87 17.26
N ILE A 41 2.21 -22.02 16.33
CA ILE A 41 2.93 -20.79 15.96
C ILE A 41 3.00 -19.84 17.15
N GLY A 42 3.96 -18.92 17.15
CA GLY A 42 4.07 -17.85 18.13
C GLY A 42 2.89 -16.88 18.09
N GLY A 43 2.73 -16.12 19.16
CA GLY A 43 1.75 -15.05 19.24
C GLY A 43 2.18 -13.78 18.54
N TRP A 44 1.37 -12.74 18.68
CA TRP A 44 1.68 -11.40 18.17
C TRP A 44 1.23 -10.32 19.14
N THR A 45 1.95 -9.20 19.12
CA THR A 45 1.67 -8.04 19.98
C THR A 45 1.69 -6.76 19.13
N LYS A 46 0.79 -5.82 19.44
CA LYS A 46 0.74 -4.52 18.78
C LYS A 46 2.04 -3.73 18.99
N ILE A 47 2.48 -3.03 17.95
CA ILE A 47 3.54 -2.04 18.01
C ILE A 47 2.91 -0.70 18.33
N GLY A 48 2.98 -0.28 19.59
CA GLY A 48 2.40 0.97 20.06
C GLY A 48 0.87 0.98 20.14
N THR A 49 0.35 2.17 20.37
CA THR A 49 -1.10 2.43 20.54
C THR A 49 -1.68 3.26 19.40
N LYS A 50 -0.84 3.77 18.49
CA LYS A 50 -1.27 4.55 17.34
C LYS A 50 -1.57 3.65 16.16
N SER A 51 -2.52 4.05 15.32
CA SER A 51 -2.89 3.38 14.08
C SER A 51 -2.53 4.23 12.87
N PHE A 52 -2.36 3.60 11.71
CA PHE A 52 -2.25 4.24 10.42
C PHE A 52 -3.58 4.16 9.66
N LEU A 53 -3.80 5.06 8.70
CA LEU A 53 -4.97 5.04 7.82
C LEU A 53 -4.73 4.17 6.58
N GLY A 54 -5.80 3.57 6.09
CA GLY A 54 -5.80 2.73 4.90
C GLY A 54 -5.31 1.29 5.14
N SER A 55 -5.44 0.46 4.12
CA SER A 55 -4.99 -0.94 4.12
C SER A 55 -3.52 -1.02 3.75
N CYS A 56 -2.65 -1.41 4.68
CA CYS A 56 -1.23 -1.58 4.42
C CYS A 56 -0.97 -2.77 3.50
N ARG A 57 -0.15 -2.57 2.45
CA ARG A 57 0.22 -3.59 1.46
C ARG A 57 1.72 -3.63 1.17
N ALA A 58 2.49 -2.76 1.81
CA ALA A 58 3.94 -2.73 1.66
C ALA A 58 4.58 -2.34 2.99
N LEU A 59 5.61 -3.09 3.38
CA LEU A 59 6.44 -2.81 4.55
C LEU A 59 7.91 -2.89 4.14
N HIS A 60 8.72 -1.98 4.65
CA HIS A 60 10.17 -1.95 4.42
C HIS A 60 10.88 -1.46 5.68
N ALA A 61 11.85 -2.22 6.18
CA ALA A 61 12.58 -1.85 7.39
C ALA A 61 14.05 -1.64 7.08
N TRP A 62 14.59 -0.51 7.52
CA TRP A 62 16.02 -0.21 7.40
C TRP A 62 16.52 0.58 8.60
N LYS A 63 17.81 0.78 8.64
CA LYS A 63 18.49 1.52 9.70
C LYS A 63 19.40 2.56 9.09
N THR A 64 19.34 3.78 9.60
CA THR A 64 20.19 4.87 9.15
C THR A 64 21.62 4.74 9.73
N ILE A 65 22.55 5.53 9.21
CA ILE A 65 23.90 5.67 9.74
C ILE A 65 23.86 6.20 11.19
N ALA A 66 22.89 7.02 11.51
CA ALA A 66 22.64 7.53 12.87
C ALA A 66 22.08 6.47 13.83
N LEU A 67 21.82 5.26 13.33
CA LEU A 67 21.22 4.11 14.04
C LEU A 67 19.73 4.25 14.32
N ASP A 68 19.04 5.15 13.67
CA ASP A 68 17.57 5.22 13.74
C ASP A 68 16.95 4.04 13.00
N ASN A 69 15.94 3.42 13.62
CA ASN A 69 15.19 2.34 13.00
C ASN A 69 13.93 2.93 12.35
N TYR A 70 13.78 2.70 11.08
CA TYR A 70 12.60 3.10 10.31
C TYR A 70 11.88 1.90 9.72
N VAL A 71 10.55 1.98 9.69
CA VAL A 71 9.72 1.05 8.93
C VAL A 71 8.80 1.86 8.02
N GLY A 72 9.01 1.74 6.72
CA GLY A 72 8.10 2.29 5.70
C GLY A 72 6.81 1.48 5.67
N VAL A 73 5.67 2.17 5.72
CA VAL A 73 4.32 1.59 5.77
C VAL A 73 3.50 2.18 4.63
N GLY A 74 3.41 1.45 3.52
CA GLY A 74 2.64 1.84 2.34
C GLY A 74 1.20 1.32 2.41
N THR A 75 0.23 2.24 2.48
CA THR A 75 -1.20 1.91 2.59
C THR A 75 -1.97 2.28 1.32
N SER A 76 -3.25 1.94 1.25
CA SER A 76 -4.13 2.37 0.16
C SER A 76 -4.31 3.88 0.08
N GLU A 77 -4.11 4.58 1.19
CA GLU A 77 -4.38 6.02 1.31
C GLU A 77 -3.09 6.84 1.44
N LYS A 78 -2.11 6.36 2.21
CA LYS A 78 -0.94 7.12 2.59
C LYS A 78 0.33 6.27 2.62
N TYR A 79 1.47 6.93 2.69
CA TYR A 79 2.75 6.31 3.02
C TYR A 79 3.33 6.92 4.29
N TYR A 80 3.64 6.06 5.26
CA TYR A 80 4.15 6.47 6.56
C TYR A 80 5.56 5.93 6.81
N ILE A 81 6.29 6.63 7.66
CA ILE A 81 7.45 6.09 8.37
C ILE A 81 7.01 5.79 9.81
N GLU A 82 7.11 4.53 10.22
CA GLU A 82 7.01 4.18 11.64
C GLU A 82 8.38 4.37 12.29
N SER A 83 8.42 5.11 13.38
CA SER A 83 9.58 5.29 14.23
C SER A 83 9.14 5.56 15.66
N GLY A 84 9.72 4.84 16.62
CA GLY A 84 9.41 5.03 18.04
C GLY A 84 7.93 4.82 18.40
N GLN A 85 7.24 3.93 17.75
CA GLN A 85 5.80 3.64 17.89
C GLN A 85 4.88 4.78 17.40
N GLY A 86 5.40 5.70 16.60
CA GLY A 86 4.67 6.76 15.90
C GLY A 86 4.62 6.50 14.40
N TYR A 87 3.58 7.01 13.74
CA TYR A 87 3.47 7.01 12.27
C TYR A 87 3.57 8.44 11.77
N TYR A 88 4.53 8.70 10.90
CA TYR A 88 4.82 10.01 10.32
C TYR A 88 4.46 9.97 8.84
N ASP A 89 3.55 10.83 8.44
CA ASP A 89 3.02 10.85 7.07
C ASP A 89 4.02 11.52 6.13
N ILE A 90 4.60 10.74 5.24
CA ILE A 90 5.51 11.22 4.19
C ILE A 90 4.88 11.16 2.79
N THR A 91 3.56 10.97 2.71
CA THR A 91 2.84 10.90 1.42
C THR A 91 3.17 12.11 0.55
N PRO A 92 3.56 11.91 -0.72
CA PRO A 92 3.93 13.01 -1.60
C PRO A 92 2.75 13.95 -1.89
N ILE A 93 3.08 15.23 -2.09
CA ILE A 93 2.14 16.25 -2.56
C ILE A 93 2.20 16.28 -4.09
N ARG A 94 1.05 16.11 -4.77
CA ARG A 94 0.96 16.18 -6.23
C ARG A 94 0.70 17.58 -6.76
N LEU A 95 0.05 18.41 -5.96
CA LEU A 95 -0.34 19.76 -6.31
C LEU A 95 -0.30 20.61 -5.06
N THR A 96 0.45 21.69 -5.13
CA THR A 96 0.36 22.78 -4.16
C THR A 96 -0.22 23.97 -4.88
N GLN A 97 -1.39 24.42 -4.43
CA GLN A 97 -2.01 25.61 -4.93
C GLN A 97 -1.57 26.76 -4.02
N PRO A 98 -0.66 27.64 -4.47
CA PRO A 98 -0.25 28.81 -3.68
C PRO A 98 -1.40 29.79 -3.55
N PRO A 99 -1.36 30.70 -2.58
CA PRO A 99 -2.26 31.84 -2.52
C PRO A 99 -2.07 32.71 -3.77
N ASN A 100 -2.97 33.64 -3.99
CA ASN A 100 -2.77 34.67 -4.99
C ASN A 100 -1.46 35.43 -4.67
N GLU A 101 -0.42 35.12 -5.41
CA GLU A 101 0.84 35.85 -5.28
C GLU A 101 0.72 37.22 -5.95
N ASN A 102 1.34 38.23 -5.34
CA ASN A 102 1.55 39.49 -6.01
C ASN A 102 2.45 39.25 -7.21
N ILE A 103 1.91 39.39 -8.42
CA ILE A 103 2.70 39.31 -9.62
C ILE A 103 3.30 40.68 -9.88
N ASP A 104 4.60 40.80 -9.70
CA ASP A 104 5.35 41.96 -10.15
C ASP A 104 5.54 41.88 -11.66
N VAL A 105 4.71 42.58 -12.40
CA VAL A 105 4.87 42.73 -13.86
C VAL A 105 5.67 44.00 -14.13
N SER A 106 6.92 43.82 -14.52
CA SER A 106 7.76 44.94 -14.98
C SER A 106 7.49 45.15 -16.47
N ILE A 107 6.91 46.28 -16.80
CA ILE A 107 6.71 46.69 -18.20
C ILE A 107 7.77 47.74 -18.57
N ASP A 108 8.84 47.30 -19.19
CA ASP A 108 9.89 48.17 -19.70
C ASP A 108 9.54 48.68 -21.11
N GLY A 109 9.43 50.00 -21.25
CA GLY A 109 9.52 50.67 -22.56
C GLY A 109 8.27 50.65 -23.42
N VAL A 110 7.14 51.16 -22.94
CA VAL A 110 6.03 51.56 -23.84
C VAL A 110 6.19 53.00 -24.24
N SER A 111 6.46 53.30 -25.53
CA SER A 111 6.54 54.64 -26.11
C SER A 111 5.56 54.76 -27.28
N ALA A 112 4.65 55.70 -27.20
CA ALA A 112 3.61 55.91 -28.23
C ALA A 112 3.76 57.23 -28.95
N THR A 113 3.76 57.24 -30.28
CA THR A 113 3.78 58.41 -31.16
C THR A 113 2.55 58.39 -32.09
N GLY A 114 1.60 59.30 -31.85
CA GLY A 114 0.37 59.41 -32.66
C GLY A 114 -0.90 59.53 -31.81
N GLU A 115 -2.06 59.82 -32.41
CA GLU A 115 -3.36 59.70 -31.74
C GLU A 115 -3.72 58.24 -31.57
N VAL A 116 -3.63 57.70 -30.37
CA VAL A 116 -4.04 56.36 -30.06
C VAL A 116 -5.26 56.43 -29.15
N GLY A 117 -6.41 56.08 -29.64
CA GLY A 117 -7.66 56.13 -28.89
C GLY A 117 -7.75 55.07 -27.81
N GLU A 118 -7.21 53.87 -27.98
CA GLU A 118 -7.20 52.76 -27.05
C GLU A 118 -5.99 51.88 -27.33
N VAL A 119 -5.14 51.64 -26.30
CA VAL A 119 -4.03 50.68 -26.41
C VAL A 119 -4.43 49.44 -25.60
N GLU A 120 -4.68 48.35 -26.25
CA GLU A 120 -4.90 47.05 -25.66
C GLU A 120 -3.56 46.31 -25.62
N ILE A 121 -3.03 46.05 -24.44
CA ILE A 121 -1.83 45.24 -24.24
C ILE A 121 -2.27 43.84 -23.84
N SER A 122 -2.12 42.89 -24.76
CA SER A 122 -2.29 41.48 -24.49
C SER A 122 -0.97 40.94 -23.95
N LEU A 123 -0.97 40.55 -22.68
CA LEU A 123 0.17 39.87 -22.08
C LEU A 123 0.06 38.38 -22.33
N ASP A 124 0.91 37.90 -23.24
CA ASP A 124 1.32 36.47 -23.18
C ASP A 124 2.47 36.41 -22.19
N LEU A 125 2.41 35.46 -21.26
CA LEU A 125 3.23 35.42 -20.02
C LEU A 125 4.76 35.45 -20.25
N ASP A 126 5.25 35.50 -21.47
CA ASP A 126 6.69 35.34 -21.75
C ASP A 126 7.49 36.60 -22.02
N GLU A 127 6.93 37.74 -22.34
CA GLU A 127 7.66 39.05 -22.39
C GLU A 127 6.90 40.06 -23.23
N VAL A 128 6.67 41.26 -22.73
CA VAL A 128 6.33 42.45 -23.54
C VAL A 128 7.54 43.36 -23.61
N THR A 129 8.32 43.25 -24.65
CA THR A 129 9.41 44.16 -24.97
C THR A 129 9.07 45.12 -26.10
N GLY A 130 9.21 46.41 -25.83
CA GLY A 130 9.44 47.40 -26.87
C GLY A 130 8.25 47.85 -27.73
N GLN A 131 7.19 48.36 -27.13
CA GLN A 131 6.16 49.12 -27.86
C GLN A 131 6.40 50.63 -27.67
N GLU A 132 6.65 51.37 -28.72
CA GLU A 132 6.74 52.82 -28.74
C GLU A 132 5.48 53.46 -29.30
N ALA A 133 4.86 54.37 -28.57
CA ALA A 133 3.74 55.15 -29.01
C ALA A 133 3.95 56.66 -28.72
N THR A 134 3.84 57.50 -29.75
CA THR A 134 3.91 58.96 -29.62
C THR A 134 2.57 59.60 -29.94
N GLY A 135 1.90 60.19 -28.97
CA GLY A 135 0.61 60.88 -29.10
C GLY A 135 -0.24 60.88 -27.83
N GLU A 136 -1.49 61.32 -27.93
CA GLU A 136 -2.43 61.29 -26.78
C GLU A 136 -2.85 59.85 -26.51
N VAL A 137 -2.50 59.32 -25.33
CA VAL A 137 -2.90 57.99 -24.89
C VAL A 137 -4.14 58.13 -23.99
N GLY A 138 -5.27 57.73 -24.51
CA GLY A 138 -6.53 57.83 -23.80
C GLY A 138 -6.72 56.71 -22.71
N ARG A 139 -6.36 55.48 -22.99
CA ARG A 139 -6.51 54.34 -22.08
C ARG A 139 -5.48 53.24 -22.39
N VAL A 140 -4.86 52.72 -21.37
CA VAL A 140 -4.02 51.54 -21.45
C VAL A 140 -4.72 50.41 -20.71
N GLY A 141 -5.16 49.37 -21.41
CA GLY A 141 -5.73 48.17 -20.86
C GLY A 141 -4.81 46.98 -21.09
N ILE A 142 -4.51 46.25 -20.07
CA ILE A 142 -3.76 45.00 -20.17
C ILE A 142 -4.76 43.87 -20.13
N VAL A 143 -4.89 43.08 -21.19
CA VAL A 143 -5.82 41.93 -21.28
C VAL A 143 -4.99 40.67 -21.48
N THR A 144 -5.21 39.68 -20.64
CA THR A 144 -4.63 38.34 -20.83
C THR A 144 -5.62 37.37 -21.46
N ASN A 145 -5.14 36.30 -22.07
CA ASN A 145 -5.92 35.48 -23.01
C ASN A 145 -7.11 34.68 -22.41
N ASP A 146 -7.26 34.61 -21.10
CA ASP A 146 -8.38 33.90 -20.47
C ASP A 146 -8.92 34.69 -19.27
N ASP A 147 -10.20 35.01 -19.26
CA ASP A 147 -11.04 35.63 -18.24
C ASP A 147 -10.46 36.80 -17.43
N VAL A 148 -10.98 38.00 -17.72
CA VAL A 148 -10.62 39.23 -17.01
C VAL A 148 -11.31 39.32 -15.65
N MET A 149 -10.54 39.26 -14.57
CA MET A 149 -11.02 39.64 -13.25
C MET A 149 -10.46 40.99 -12.84
N VAL A 150 -11.34 41.99 -12.70
CA VAL A 150 -10.97 43.29 -12.17
C VAL A 150 -11.12 43.22 -10.65
N ILE A 151 -10.02 43.22 -9.91
CA ILE A 151 -10.07 43.38 -8.46
C ILE A 151 -9.95 44.88 -8.12
N VAL A 152 -11.06 45.45 -7.71
CA VAL A 152 -11.08 46.79 -7.15
C VAL A 152 -11.11 46.66 -5.62
N PRO A 153 -10.07 47.05 -4.88
CA PRO A 153 -10.14 47.07 -3.42
C PRO A 153 -11.22 48.04 -2.98
N ASP A 154 -12.04 47.67 -1.97
CA ASP A 154 -12.99 48.54 -1.34
C ASP A 154 -12.29 49.83 -0.87
N GLY A 155 -12.58 50.94 -1.52
CA GLY A 155 -12.13 52.26 -1.13
C GLY A 155 -11.24 53.03 -2.11
N PHE A 156 -10.98 52.47 -3.30
CA PHE A 156 -10.18 53.22 -4.30
C PHE A 156 -10.92 53.35 -5.63
N VAL A 157 -11.04 54.63 -6.02
CA VAL A 157 -11.36 55.32 -7.26
C VAL A 157 -12.82 55.69 -7.42
N GLU A 158 -13.14 56.91 -7.06
CA GLU A 158 -14.23 57.64 -7.70
C GLU A 158 -13.86 57.81 -9.19
N GLU A 159 -14.83 57.47 -10.06
CA GLU A 159 -14.76 57.72 -11.51
C GLU A 159 -14.50 59.20 -11.77
N ASN A 160 -13.29 59.64 -11.99
CA ASN A 160 -12.94 60.92 -12.66
C ASN A 160 -11.60 61.54 -12.27
N ASP A 161 -10.67 60.83 -11.62
CA ASP A 161 -9.36 61.44 -11.41
C ASP A 161 -8.43 61.10 -12.58
N ALA A 162 -8.24 62.07 -13.44
CA ALA A 162 -7.24 62.06 -14.49
C ALA A 162 -5.83 62.13 -13.84
N LEU A 163 -5.04 61.09 -14.07
CA LEU A 163 -3.62 61.13 -13.72
C LEU A 163 -2.85 61.94 -14.78
N PHE A 164 -2.45 63.17 -14.37
CA PHE A 164 -1.53 63.95 -15.19
C PHE A 164 -0.09 63.47 -14.92
N ALA A 165 0.47 62.77 -15.88
CA ALA A 165 1.87 62.40 -15.84
C ALA A 165 2.70 63.36 -16.70
N THR A 166 3.44 64.21 -16.06
CA THR A 166 4.56 64.97 -16.65
C THR A 166 5.85 64.38 -16.10
N GLY A 167 6.33 63.30 -16.69
CA GLY A 167 7.54 62.64 -16.21
C GLY A 167 7.42 61.13 -16.05
N GLU A 168 8.39 60.50 -15.43
CA GLU A 168 8.40 59.09 -15.17
C GLU A 168 7.25 58.72 -14.21
N VAL A 169 6.43 57.77 -14.63
CA VAL A 169 5.41 57.15 -13.80
C VAL A 169 6.09 56.09 -12.91
N GLY A 170 6.10 56.30 -11.64
CA GLY A 170 6.71 55.36 -10.70
C GLY A 170 5.89 54.09 -10.51
N GLU A 171 5.46 53.78 -9.36
CA GLU A 171 4.76 52.55 -9.00
C GLU A 171 3.25 52.76 -9.01
N VAL A 172 2.50 51.83 -9.67
CA VAL A 172 1.03 51.77 -9.59
C VAL A 172 0.65 50.49 -8.88
N VAL A 173 0.01 50.62 -7.73
CA VAL A 173 -0.47 49.47 -6.93
C VAL A 173 -1.97 49.30 -7.14
N ALA A 174 -2.38 48.15 -7.61
CA ALA A 174 -3.79 47.78 -7.76
C ALA A 174 -4.03 46.38 -7.16
N GLY A 175 -4.84 46.34 -6.13
CA GLY A 175 -5.42 45.10 -5.62
C GLY A 175 -4.42 43.99 -5.17
N GLY A 176 -3.35 44.36 -4.48
CA GLY A 176 -2.33 43.40 -4.02
C GLY A 176 -1.31 43.04 -5.09
N VAL A 177 -1.40 43.57 -6.28
CA VAL A 177 -0.42 43.43 -7.35
C VAL A 177 0.32 44.74 -7.53
N SER A 178 1.65 44.70 -7.42
CA SER A 178 2.51 45.84 -7.71
C SER A 178 2.94 45.77 -9.16
N VAL A 179 2.51 46.75 -9.95
CA VAL A 179 2.95 46.87 -11.36
C VAL A 179 3.93 48.06 -11.41
N SER A 180 5.21 47.74 -11.62
CA SER A 180 6.23 48.75 -11.87
C SER A 180 6.31 49.02 -13.37
N VAL A 181 5.96 50.26 -13.76
CA VAL A 181 6.02 50.66 -15.16
C VAL A 181 7.25 51.56 -15.33
N GLU A 182 8.35 51.00 -15.84
CA GLU A 182 9.55 51.77 -16.18
C GLU A 182 9.57 52.17 -17.69
N GLY A 183 9.77 53.44 -17.95
CA GLY A 183 10.00 53.92 -19.30
C GLY A 183 8.76 54.29 -20.13
N VAL A 184 7.61 54.56 -19.51
CA VAL A 184 6.50 55.20 -20.20
C VAL A 184 6.77 56.69 -20.35
N SER A 185 7.06 57.15 -21.54
CA SER A 185 7.20 58.58 -21.87
C SER A 185 6.02 58.95 -22.79
N ALA A 186 5.08 59.73 -22.21
CA ALA A 186 3.93 60.23 -22.96
C ALA A 186 3.99 61.76 -23.04
N THR A 187 3.87 62.27 -24.25
CA THR A 187 3.62 63.71 -24.49
C THR A 187 2.14 63.90 -24.79
N GLY A 188 1.33 64.03 -23.74
CA GLY A 188 -0.12 64.16 -23.85
C GLY A 188 -0.85 63.86 -22.55
N GLU A 189 -2.16 64.08 -22.47
CA GLU A 189 -2.99 63.73 -21.34
C GLU A 189 -3.24 62.21 -21.30
N VAL A 190 -2.82 61.56 -20.23
CA VAL A 190 -3.13 60.13 -19.94
C VAL A 190 -4.29 60.08 -18.99
N SER A 191 -5.45 59.63 -19.42
CA SER A 191 -6.57 59.38 -18.57
C SER A 191 -6.56 57.93 -18.11
N VAL A 192 -6.14 57.69 -16.88
CA VAL A 192 -6.18 56.45 -16.08
C VAL A 192 -5.75 55.12 -16.78
N PRO A 193 -4.59 54.58 -16.45
CA PRO A 193 -4.28 53.19 -16.84
C PRO A 193 -5.17 52.24 -16.06
N ILE A 194 -5.95 51.41 -16.72
CA ILE A 194 -6.64 50.25 -16.16
C ILE A 194 -5.76 49.03 -16.33
N VAL A 195 -5.16 48.54 -15.29
CA VAL A 195 -4.47 47.27 -15.29
C VAL A 195 -5.47 46.18 -14.93
N ALA A 196 -5.92 45.45 -15.90
CA ALA A 196 -6.70 44.22 -15.66
C ALA A 196 -5.73 43.06 -15.51
N ILE A 197 -5.71 42.45 -14.35
CA ILE A 197 -4.90 41.29 -14.09
C ILE A 197 -5.80 40.07 -14.01
N THR A 198 -5.59 39.11 -14.85
CA THR A 198 -6.17 37.81 -14.74
C THR A 198 -5.25 36.95 -13.88
N THR A 199 -5.75 36.51 -12.75
CA THR A 199 -5.10 35.43 -12.02
C THR A 199 -5.43 34.14 -12.74
N LEU A 200 -4.45 33.56 -13.41
CA LEU A 200 -4.54 32.21 -14.01
C LEU A 200 -4.55 31.12 -12.93
N VAL A 201 -4.52 31.49 -11.67
CA VAL A 201 -4.46 30.57 -10.54
C VAL A 201 -5.85 30.44 -9.93
N PRO A 202 -6.47 29.26 -9.97
CA PRO A 202 -7.75 29.05 -9.34
C PRO A 202 -7.70 29.39 -7.85
N VAL A 203 -8.60 30.24 -7.38
CA VAL A 203 -8.69 30.62 -5.95
C VAL A 203 -9.45 29.53 -5.21
N ILE A 204 -8.90 29.09 -4.09
CA ILE A 204 -9.61 28.18 -3.19
C ILE A 204 -10.58 29.00 -2.33
N THR A 205 -11.86 28.66 -2.36
CA THR A 205 -12.90 29.28 -1.52
C THR A 205 -13.69 28.24 -0.76
N PHE A 206 -14.22 28.63 0.39
CA PHE A 206 -15.05 27.80 1.24
C PHE A 206 -16.49 28.34 1.29
N SER A 207 -17.44 27.45 1.33
CA SER A 207 -18.85 27.81 1.55
C SER A 207 -19.48 26.88 2.57
N ALA A 208 -20.05 27.44 3.64
CA ALA A 208 -20.70 26.71 4.71
C ALA A 208 -22.21 26.96 4.72
N THR A 209 -22.97 25.95 5.09
CA THR A 209 -24.44 26.06 5.26
C THR A 209 -24.77 26.00 6.74
N ASN A 210 -25.55 26.98 7.21
CA ASN A 210 -26.01 27.03 8.61
C ASN A 210 -26.66 25.71 9.03
N GLY A 211 -26.20 25.13 10.14
CA GLY A 211 -26.69 23.85 10.66
C GLY A 211 -26.01 22.61 10.05
N SER A 212 -25.09 22.77 9.08
CA SER A 212 -24.32 21.68 8.49
C SER A 212 -22.86 21.67 9.00
N ASN A 213 -22.28 20.50 9.06
CA ASN A 213 -20.84 20.30 9.26
C ASN A 213 -20.10 20.08 7.94
N GLU A 214 -20.81 19.98 6.82
CA GLU A 214 -20.21 19.93 5.50
C GLU A 214 -19.85 21.33 5.02
N ILE A 215 -18.60 21.49 4.53
CA ILE A 215 -18.12 22.68 3.88
C ILE A 215 -17.85 22.33 2.41
N THR A 216 -18.39 23.12 1.51
CA THR A 216 -18.05 23.02 0.09
C THR A 216 -16.79 23.84 -0.17
N VAL A 217 -15.80 23.19 -0.76
CA VAL A 217 -14.58 23.82 -1.24
C VAL A 217 -14.70 23.97 -2.74
N THR A 218 -14.45 25.16 -3.24
CA THR A 218 -14.35 25.44 -4.69
C THR A 218 -12.90 25.67 -5.04
N HIS A 219 -12.41 24.89 -5.98
CA HIS A 219 -11.07 24.97 -6.55
C HIS A 219 -11.13 24.34 -7.95
N ALA A 220 -10.97 25.16 -8.97
CA ALA A 220 -11.09 24.72 -10.37
C ALA A 220 -10.05 23.64 -10.70
N GLU A 221 -10.47 22.61 -11.43
CA GLU A 221 -9.60 21.52 -11.93
C GLU A 221 -8.73 20.86 -10.85
N HIS A 222 -9.26 20.72 -9.61
CA HIS A 222 -8.51 20.18 -8.47
C HIS A 222 -7.98 18.75 -8.69
N GLY A 223 -8.56 17.97 -9.62
CA GLY A 223 -8.14 16.61 -9.96
C GLY A 223 -8.17 15.61 -8.82
N ALA A 224 -8.87 15.93 -7.72
CA ALA A 224 -9.00 15.03 -6.58
C ALA A 224 -10.17 14.07 -6.78
N VAL A 225 -10.07 12.91 -6.13
CA VAL A 225 -11.14 11.92 -6.02
C VAL A 225 -11.63 11.84 -4.57
N ALA A 226 -12.77 11.20 -4.35
CA ALA A 226 -13.28 11.00 -3.01
C ALA A 226 -12.28 10.20 -2.17
N LYS A 227 -12.12 10.58 -0.90
CA LYS A 227 -11.14 10.08 0.07
C LYS A 227 -9.70 10.57 -0.12
N ASP A 228 -9.41 11.41 -1.12
CA ASP A 228 -8.13 12.09 -1.19
C ASP A 228 -7.94 13.04 0.01
N PHE A 229 -6.70 13.43 0.25
CA PHE A 229 -6.36 14.33 1.34
C PHE A 229 -5.84 15.67 0.81
N VAL A 230 -6.27 16.74 1.47
CA VAL A 230 -5.82 18.11 1.21
C VAL A 230 -5.51 18.80 2.53
N THR A 231 -4.39 19.51 2.59
CA THR A 231 -4.03 20.36 3.75
C THR A 231 -4.19 21.83 3.36
N PHE A 232 -5.00 22.56 4.12
CA PHE A 232 -5.16 23.99 3.92
C PHE A 232 -4.30 24.76 4.91
N THR A 233 -3.76 25.88 4.44
CA THR A 233 -3.06 26.87 5.25
C THR A 233 -3.47 28.29 4.83
N GLU A 234 -3.22 29.27 5.69
CA GLU A 234 -3.53 30.70 5.48
C GLU A 234 -5.03 31.02 5.29
N ALA A 235 -5.92 30.05 5.55
CA ALA A 235 -7.35 30.33 5.54
C ALA A 235 -7.76 31.17 6.75
N VAL A 236 -8.64 32.16 6.54
CA VAL A 236 -9.25 32.94 7.59
C VAL A 236 -10.62 32.37 8.01
N SER A 237 -11.14 32.82 9.17
CA SER A 237 -12.45 32.38 9.66
C SER A 237 -13.57 32.73 8.70
N LEU A 238 -14.60 31.86 8.60
CA LEU A 238 -15.82 32.17 7.87
C LEU A 238 -16.75 33.15 8.62
N GLY A 239 -16.40 33.52 9.86
CA GLY A 239 -17.11 34.52 10.65
C GLY A 239 -17.94 34.01 11.82
N GLY A 240 -18.05 32.67 11.95
CA GLY A 240 -18.83 32.03 13.01
C GLY A 240 -18.08 30.88 13.70
N ASN A 241 -18.69 29.69 13.72
CA ASN A 241 -18.10 28.50 14.32
C ASN A 241 -16.90 27.96 13.54
N ILE A 242 -16.88 28.22 12.23
CA ILE A 242 -15.79 27.76 11.36
C ILE A 242 -14.66 28.77 11.41
N THR A 243 -13.75 28.55 12.35
CA THR A 243 -12.60 29.43 12.60
C THR A 243 -11.43 29.11 11.67
N ALA A 244 -10.44 30.01 11.58
CA ALA A 244 -9.19 29.79 10.85
C ALA A 244 -8.49 28.50 11.29
N ALA A 245 -8.44 28.20 12.58
CA ALA A 245 -7.81 26.97 13.08
C ALA A 245 -8.54 25.70 12.62
N ILE A 246 -9.86 25.76 12.44
CA ILE A 246 -10.65 24.66 11.91
C ILE A 246 -10.33 24.46 10.42
N LEU A 247 -10.18 25.52 9.64
CA LEU A 247 -9.88 25.39 8.21
C LEU A 247 -8.42 24.97 7.95
N ASN A 248 -7.47 25.49 8.71
CA ASN A 248 -6.03 25.28 8.49
C ASN A 248 -5.55 23.94 9.09
N GLN A 249 -6.00 22.83 8.50
CA GLN A 249 -5.59 21.47 8.84
C GLN A 249 -5.76 20.55 7.64
N GLU A 250 -5.34 19.29 7.76
CA GLU A 250 -5.57 18.26 6.76
C GLU A 250 -7.03 17.79 6.79
N TYR A 251 -7.62 17.60 5.62
CA TYR A 251 -8.96 17.08 5.43
C TYR A 251 -8.99 15.92 4.45
N GLU A 252 -9.79 14.89 4.76
CA GLU A 252 -10.25 13.91 3.80
C GLU A 252 -11.38 14.53 2.96
N ILE A 253 -11.33 14.37 1.65
CA ILE A 253 -12.36 14.80 0.72
C ILE A 253 -13.52 13.80 0.77
N ASN A 254 -14.65 14.25 1.35
CA ASN A 254 -15.79 13.39 1.59
C ASN A 254 -16.57 13.05 0.30
N GLU A 255 -16.78 14.05 -0.55
CA GLU A 255 -17.60 13.92 -1.76
C GLU A 255 -17.05 14.86 -2.85
N ILE A 256 -16.94 14.37 -4.08
CA ILE A 256 -16.69 15.21 -5.25
C ILE A 256 -18.02 15.70 -5.80
N VAL A 257 -18.22 17.02 -5.85
CA VAL A 257 -19.42 17.64 -6.42
C VAL A 257 -19.30 17.73 -7.95
N ASN A 258 -18.16 18.23 -8.44
CA ASN A 258 -17.79 18.30 -9.86
C ASN A 258 -16.26 18.49 -9.99
N SER A 259 -15.75 18.79 -11.21
CA SER A 259 -14.32 19.05 -11.47
C SER A 259 -13.73 20.19 -10.65
N ASP A 260 -14.59 21.14 -10.21
CA ASP A 260 -14.17 22.41 -9.61
C ASP A 260 -14.60 22.54 -8.15
N SER A 261 -15.25 21.54 -7.58
CA SER A 261 -15.71 21.60 -6.20
C SER A 261 -15.89 20.24 -5.55
N TYR A 262 -15.67 20.19 -4.24
CA TYR A 262 -15.83 19.03 -3.40
C TYR A 262 -16.27 19.41 -1.99
N LYS A 263 -16.60 18.44 -1.16
CA LYS A 263 -17.01 18.64 0.22
C LYS A 263 -16.00 18.04 1.20
N ILE A 264 -15.80 18.75 2.30
CA ILE A 264 -15.07 18.29 3.48
C ILE A 264 -15.97 18.36 4.70
N ILE A 265 -15.64 17.62 5.76
CA ILE A 265 -16.37 17.68 7.03
C ILE A 265 -15.55 18.53 8.01
N ALA A 266 -16.09 19.68 8.40
CA ALA A 266 -15.47 20.54 9.40
C ALA A 266 -15.32 19.78 10.73
N ARG A 267 -14.14 19.83 11.30
CA ARG A 267 -13.79 19.13 12.54
C ARG A 267 -12.91 20.00 13.43
N GLN A 268 -12.98 19.78 14.74
CA GLN A 268 -12.08 20.45 15.67
C GLN A 268 -10.63 20.05 15.38
N VAL A 269 -9.72 20.95 15.68
CA VAL A 269 -8.28 20.66 15.63
C VAL A 269 -7.98 19.56 16.64
N ALA A 270 -7.18 18.57 16.25
CA ALA A 270 -6.76 17.49 17.11
C ALA A 270 -6.17 18.01 18.41
N SER A 271 -6.71 17.61 19.54
CA SER A 271 -6.12 17.84 20.85
C SER A 271 -5.73 16.50 21.48
N VAL A 272 -4.82 16.55 22.45
CA VAL A 272 -4.42 15.35 23.20
C VAL A 272 -5.61 14.71 23.92
N ALA A 273 -6.67 15.47 24.19
CA ALA A 273 -7.88 14.98 24.84
C ALA A 273 -8.82 14.21 23.90
N ASP A 274 -8.64 14.35 22.58
CA ASP A 274 -9.47 13.68 21.58
C ASP A 274 -8.95 12.29 21.19
N ILE A 275 -7.83 11.85 21.77
CA ILE A 275 -7.29 10.51 21.58
C ILE A 275 -8.10 9.55 22.44
N THR A 276 -8.91 8.70 21.80
CA THR A 276 -9.63 7.63 22.49
C THR A 276 -8.68 6.58 23.07
N VAL A 277 -9.18 5.76 23.99
CA VAL A 277 -8.40 4.71 24.68
C VAL A 277 -7.71 3.74 23.72
N ASP A 278 -8.23 3.61 22.49
CA ASP A 278 -7.69 2.75 21.41
C ASP A 278 -6.75 3.49 20.44
N GLY A 279 -6.40 4.76 20.72
CA GLY A 279 -5.52 5.55 19.85
C GLY A 279 -6.14 6.03 18.53
N VAL A 280 -7.42 5.72 18.29
CA VAL A 280 -8.15 6.19 17.11
C VAL A 280 -8.62 7.61 17.37
N TYR A 281 -8.12 8.55 16.56
CA TYR A 281 -8.58 9.93 16.57
C TYR A 281 -9.95 10.02 15.87
N THR A 282 -11.00 10.29 16.63
CA THR A 282 -12.32 10.65 16.11
C THR A 282 -12.55 12.14 16.31
N PRO A 283 -12.26 12.98 15.32
CA PRO A 283 -12.44 14.41 15.44
C PRO A 283 -13.91 14.76 15.61
N THR A 284 -14.23 15.61 16.60
CA THR A 284 -15.57 16.11 16.78
C THR A 284 -15.93 17.04 15.61
N ALA A 285 -17.02 16.71 14.90
CA ALA A 285 -17.51 17.55 13.83
C ALA A 285 -17.93 18.92 14.36
N VAL A 286 -17.69 19.99 13.58
CA VAL A 286 -18.07 21.35 13.89
C VAL A 286 -19.20 21.77 12.95
N THR A 287 -20.33 22.17 13.53
CA THR A 287 -21.49 22.63 12.76
C THR A 287 -21.40 24.14 12.53
N ALA A 288 -21.51 24.55 11.28
CA ALA A 288 -21.56 25.95 10.89
C ALA A 288 -22.81 26.65 11.45
N ASN A 289 -22.68 27.91 11.76
CA ASN A 289 -23.80 28.75 12.20
C ASN A 289 -24.13 29.84 11.16
N ALA A 290 -25.14 30.68 11.46
CA ALA A 290 -25.60 31.71 10.54
C ALA A 290 -24.57 32.84 10.27
N SER A 291 -23.50 32.92 11.06
CA SER A 291 -22.42 33.91 10.89
C SER A 291 -21.26 33.37 10.01
N ASP A 292 -21.25 32.08 9.66
CA ASP A 292 -20.25 31.47 8.79
C ASP A 292 -20.58 31.77 7.31
N THR A 293 -20.40 33.03 6.91
CA THR A 293 -20.71 33.55 5.57
C THR A 293 -19.46 33.94 4.76
N GLY A 294 -18.29 33.88 5.37
CA GLY A 294 -17.00 34.15 4.70
C GLY A 294 -16.61 33.05 3.71
N ASP A 295 -15.64 33.33 2.88
CA ASP A 295 -15.09 32.45 1.84
C ASP A 295 -13.70 31.84 2.17
N GLY A 296 -13.13 32.20 3.32
CA GLY A 296 -11.80 31.74 3.74
C GLY A 296 -10.65 32.68 3.40
N GLY A 297 -10.90 33.72 2.61
CA GLY A 297 -9.92 34.75 2.23
C GLY A 297 -9.10 34.39 1.00
N ILE A 298 -8.30 35.36 0.55
CA ILE A 298 -7.56 35.30 -0.72
C ILE A 298 -6.18 34.63 -0.63
N LEU A 299 -5.69 34.33 0.59
CA LEU A 299 -4.35 33.77 0.82
C LEU A 299 -4.40 32.24 1.07
N VAL A 300 -5.56 31.60 0.85
CA VAL A 300 -5.69 30.17 1.10
C VAL A 300 -4.75 29.38 0.21
N THR A 301 -3.92 28.55 0.84
CA THR A 301 -3.08 27.57 0.14
C THR A 301 -3.64 26.18 0.37
N GLY A 302 -3.69 25.37 -0.66
CA GLY A 302 -4.13 23.97 -0.60
C GLY A 302 -3.04 23.02 -1.10
N ALA A 303 -2.57 22.12 -0.24
CA ALA A 303 -1.62 21.08 -0.60
C ALA A 303 -2.36 19.74 -0.74
N TYR A 304 -2.47 19.24 -1.97
CA TYR A 304 -3.14 17.99 -2.29
C TYR A 304 -2.14 16.84 -2.30
N GLN A 305 -2.42 15.80 -1.57
CA GLN A 305 -1.65 14.55 -1.64
C GLN A 305 -1.90 13.85 -2.98
N ILE A 306 -1.03 12.90 -3.33
CA ILE A 306 -1.28 12.01 -4.46
C ILE A 306 -2.62 11.29 -4.25
N ASN A 307 -3.36 11.10 -5.35
CA ASN A 307 -4.69 10.48 -5.28
C ASN A 307 -4.64 9.11 -4.63
N ASN A 308 -5.65 8.81 -3.83
CA ASN A 308 -5.82 7.49 -3.23
C ASN A 308 -6.08 6.43 -4.32
N GLY A 309 -5.63 5.21 -4.08
CA GLY A 309 -5.98 4.07 -4.94
C GLY A 309 -7.07 3.21 -4.33
N LEU A 310 -7.59 2.29 -5.14
CA LEU A 310 -8.64 1.38 -4.70
C LEU A 310 -8.13 0.41 -3.61
N GLU A 311 -9.03 0.05 -2.70
CA GLU A 311 -8.80 -1.02 -1.73
C GLU A 311 -9.06 -2.42 -2.31
N THR A 312 -9.85 -2.52 -3.38
CA THR A 312 -10.18 -3.76 -4.05
C THR A 312 -9.94 -3.62 -5.54
N SER A 313 -9.34 -4.65 -6.15
CA SER A 313 -9.16 -4.67 -7.60
C SER A 313 -10.50 -4.68 -8.30
N VAL A 314 -10.65 -3.83 -9.31
CA VAL A 314 -11.82 -3.78 -10.19
C VAL A 314 -11.41 -4.33 -11.55
N PHE A 315 -12.03 -5.44 -11.94
CA PHE A 315 -11.70 -6.10 -13.20
C PHE A 315 -12.24 -5.36 -14.42
N GLY A 316 -11.36 -5.14 -15.38
CA GLY A 316 -11.64 -5.05 -16.80
C GLY A 316 -12.24 -3.75 -17.30
N ASN A 317 -12.05 -3.55 -18.60
CA ASN A 317 -12.77 -2.58 -19.42
C ASN A 317 -14.04 -3.23 -19.98
N GLY A 318 -15.15 -2.50 -20.03
CA GLY A 318 -16.38 -2.96 -20.71
C GLY A 318 -17.63 -2.97 -19.85
N TRP A 319 -18.68 -3.61 -20.41
CA TRP A 319 -20.04 -3.65 -19.86
C TRP A 319 -20.19 -4.52 -18.62
N GLY A 320 -19.49 -4.61 -17.72
CA GLY A 320 -19.56 -5.43 -16.52
C GLY A 320 -18.37 -5.19 -15.61
N ALA A 321 -17.53 -4.23 -15.97
CA ALA A 321 -16.38 -3.84 -15.19
C ALA A 321 -16.75 -2.81 -14.14
N GLY A 322 -16.55 -3.14 -12.86
CA GLY A 322 -16.75 -2.23 -11.76
C GLY A 322 -18.20 -2.02 -11.32
N THR A 323 -18.43 -0.95 -10.61
CA THR A 323 -19.75 -0.58 -10.10
C THR A 323 -20.66 -0.03 -11.22
N TRP A 324 -21.97 -0.23 -11.08
CA TRP A 324 -22.99 0.41 -11.92
C TRP A 324 -22.84 1.94 -11.88
N SER A 325 -23.02 2.59 -13.02
CA SER A 325 -22.86 4.06 -13.18
C SER A 325 -21.41 4.54 -13.42
N ARG A 326 -20.48 3.65 -13.72
CA ARG A 326 -19.13 4.01 -14.11
C ARG A 326 -19.10 4.30 -15.61
N GLY A 327 -19.08 5.58 -15.99
CA GLY A 327 -19.13 6.02 -17.37
C GLY A 327 -20.54 6.40 -17.87
N THR A 328 -20.60 7.02 -19.06
CA THR A 328 -21.85 7.46 -19.69
C THR A 328 -22.55 6.31 -20.40
N TRP A 329 -23.89 6.40 -20.54
CA TRP A 329 -24.70 5.43 -21.29
C TRP A 329 -24.16 5.26 -22.73
N GLY A 330 -23.81 4.03 -23.09
CA GLY A 330 -23.32 3.69 -24.43
C GLY A 330 -21.81 3.70 -24.59
N SER A 331 -21.03 4.07 -23.57
CA SER A 331 -19.57 3.95 -23.56
C SER A 331 -19.10 2.89 -22.53
N SER A 332 -18.07 2.15 -22.88
CA SER A 332 -17.37 1.28 -21.93
C SER A 332 -16.65 2.13 -20.89
N ALA A 333 -16.66 1.70 -19.62
CA ALA A 333 -15.79 2.31 -18.62
C ALA A 333 -14.32 2.14 -19.04
N SER A 334 -13.57 3.23 -19.05
CA SER A 334 -12.12 3.20 -19.15
C SER A 334 -11.51 3.03 -17.75
N VAL A 335 -10.45 2.27 -17.63
CA VAL A 335 -9.66 2.19 -16.38
C VAL A 335 -8.65 3.33 -16.39
N ASP A 336 -8.75 4.21 -15.41
CA ASP A 336 -7.66 5.13 -15.09
C ASP A 336 -6.62 4.37 -14.25
N LEU A 337 -5.40 4.27 -14.75
CA LEU A 337 -4.33 3.52 -14.08
C LEU A 337 -3.96 4.08 -12.71
N LEU A 338 -4.19 5.35 -12.46
CA LEU A 338 -3.85 5.99 -11.18
C LEU A 338 -4.95 5.84 -10.11
N THR A 339 -6.22 5.94 -10.53
CA THR A 339 -7.36 5.99 -9.60
C THR A 339 -8.15 4.69 -9.54
N ASP A 340 -8.08 3.86 -10.58
CA ASP A 340 -8.91 2.66 -10.73
C ASP A 340 -8.15 1.35 -10.46
N THR A 341 -6.83 1.41 -10.19
CA THR A 341 -6.03 0.24 -9.84
C THR A 341 -5.85 0.09 -8.33
N LEU A 342 -5.59 -1.12 -7.90
CA LEU A 342 -5.22 -1.39 -6.51
C LEU A 342 -3.98 -0.58 -6.13
N ARG A 343 -4.03 0.15 -5.03
CA ARG A 343 -2.87 0.87 -4.53
C ARG A 343 -1.85 -0.12 -3.98
N LEU A 344 -0.75 -0.25 -4.71
CA LEU A 344 0.45 -0.95 -4.30
C LEU A 344 1.63 0.02 -4.29
N TRP A 345 2.56 -0.22 -3.39
CA TRP A 345 3.80 0.52 -3.29
C TRP A 345 4.99 -0.41 -3.52
N THR A 346 5.99 0.11 -4.18
CA THR A 346 7.32 -0.46 -4.18
C THR A 346 8.30 0.55 -3.59
N HIS A 347 9.32 0.06 -2.93
CA HIS A 347 10.27 0.89 -2.21
C HIS A 347 11.62 0.20 -2.16
N ASP A 348 12.66 1.00 -2.05
CA ASP A 348 14.02 0.53 -1.84
C ASP A 348 14.90 1.66 -1.30
N ASN A 349 16.04 1.33 -0.69
CA ASN A 349 16.94 2.32 -0.15
C ASN A 349 18.01 2.73 -1.17
N PHE A 350 18.25 4.03 -1.29
CA PHE A 350 19.40 4.60 -1.97
C PHE A 350 20.34 5.20 -0.93
N GLY A 351 21.24 4.37 -0.41
CA GLY A 351 21.98 4.70 0.80
C GLY A 351 21.10 4.57 2.05
N GLU A 352 20.92 5.66 2.79
CA GLU A 352 19.99 5.71 3.93
C GLU A 352 18.61 6.29 3.56
N ASP A 353 18.53 6.94 2.39
CA ASP A 353 17.31 7.56 1.89
C ASP A 353 16.38 6.51 1.27
N LEU A 354 15.12 6.86 1.17
CA LEU A 354 14.08 5.96 0.68
C LEU A 354 13.55 6.44 -0.67
N ILE A 355 13.59 5.55 -1.67
CA ILE A 355 12.85 5.74 -2.92
C ILE A 355 11.55 4.95 -2.82
N ILE A 356 10.44 5.58 -3.09
CA ILE A 356 9.11 4.96 -3.13
C ILE A 356 8.47 5.18 -4.49
N ASN A 357 7.72 4.19 -4.95
CA ASN A 357 7.00 4.25 -6.21
C ASN A 357 5.58 3.73 -6.00
N VAL A 358 4.63 4.47 -6.52
CA VAL A 358 3.25 4.00 -6.69
C VAL A 358 3.21 3.09 -7.91
N HIS A 359 2.69 1.88 -7.77
CA HIS A 359 2.54 0.94 -8.90
C HIS A 359 1.78 1.60 -10.05
N ASN A 360 2.38 1.65 -11.25
CA ASN A 360 1.92 2.39 -12.44
C ASN A 360 1.75 3.90 -12.20
N GLY A 361 2.52 4.48 -11.29
CA GLY A 361 2.50 5.89 -10.94
C GLY A 361 3.89 6.47 -10.74
N GLY A 362 3.96 7.62 -10.09
CA GLY A 362 5.19 8.40 -9.87
C GLY A 362 6.23 7.73 -8.99
N ILE A 363 7.45 8.21 -9.11
CA ILE A 363 8.60 7.82 -8.28
C ILE A 363 8.94 9.01 -7.39
N PHE A 364 9.14 8.75 -6.10
CA PHE A 364 9.36 9.78 -5.10
C PHE A 364 10.58 9.45 -4.25
N TYR A 365 11.18 10.47 -3.70
CA TYR A 365 12.38 10.38 -2.87
C TYR A 365 12.11 11.00 -1.51
N TRP A 366 12.51 10.30 -0.44
CA TRP A 366 12.45 10.79 0.92
C TRP A 366 13.85 10.81 1.52
N ASP A 367 14.30 11.99 1.96
CA ASP A 367 15.61 12.25 2.52
C ASP A 367 15.62 11.94 4.03
N ALA A 368 16.24 10.82 4.40
CA ALA A 368 16.40 10.40 5.78
C ALA A 368 17.45 11.24 6.53
N SER A 369 18.32 11.95 5.81
CA SER A 369 19.40 12.77 6.36
C SER A 369 18.99 14.23 6.59
N ALA A 370 17.76 14.62 6.23
CA ALA A 370 17.22 15.96 6.48
C ALA A 370 17.26 16.32 7.97
N SER A 371 17.27 17.60 8.30
CA SER A 371 17.33 18.05 9.71
C SER A 371 16.13 17.59 10.56
N THR A 372 14.96 17.46 9.95
CA THR A 372 13.73 16.93 10.55
C THR A 372 13.05 15.96 9.58
N PRO A 373 13.63 14.76 9.35
CA PRO A 373 13.17 13.88 8.28
C PRO A 373 11.72 13.43 8.49
N LEU A 374 11.30 13.22 9.72
CA LEU A 374 9.95 12.75 10.04
C LEU A 374 8.86 13.83 9.86
N ASP A 375 9.24 15.09 9.74
CA ASP A 375 8.34 16.20 9.45
C ASP A 375 8.31 16.60 7.96
N THR A 376 9.14 15.92 7.12
CA THR A 376 9.23 16.19 5.69
C THR A 376 8.51 15.12 4.88
N ARG A 377 7.85 15.55 3.80
CA ARG A 377 7.19 14.63 2.87
C ARG A 377 8.15 14.21 1.76
N ALA A 378 7.90 13.04 1.18
CA ALA A 378 8.61 12.61 -0.01
C ALA A 378 8.28 13.55 -1.18
N VAL A 379 9.29 13.86 -1.99
CA VAL A 379 9.19 14.72 -3.17
C VAL A 379 9.29 13.89 -4.45
N ALA A 380 8.77 14.37 -5.56
CA ALA A 380 8.96 13.65 -6.81
C ALA A 380 10.46 13.56 -7.14
N LEU A 381 10.89 12.40 -7.61
CA LEU A 381 12.30 12.18 -7.96
C LEU A 381 12.78 13.15 -9.07
N SER A 382 11.83 13.59 -9.92
CA SER A 382 12.06 14.63 -10.94
C SER A 382 12.35 16.02 -10.37
N ASP A 383 11.97 16.28 -9.13
CA ASP A 383 12.08 17.60 -8.50
C ASP A 383 13.40 17.74 -7.71
N LEU A 384 14.19 16.68 -7.65
CA LEU A 384 15.52 16.74 -7.03
C LEU A 384 16.47 17.64 -7.80
N ALA A 385 17.35 18.31 -7.07
CA ALA A 385 18.39 19.15 -7.69
C ALA A 385 19.27 18.29 -8.62
N GLY A 386 19.41 18.72 -9.87
CA GLY A 386 20.15 17.99 -10.91
C GLY A 386 19.36 16.85 -11.57
N ALA A 387 18.08 16.74 -11.31
CA ALA A 387 17.25 15.74 -11.98
C ALA A 387 17.19 15.95 -13.49
N SER A 388 17.36 14.88 -14.25
CA SER A 388 17.33 14.89 -15.69
C SER A 388 16.56 13.68 -16.23
N ASN A 389 15.47 13.93 -16.97
CA ASN A 389 14.68 12.91 -17.66
C ASN A 389 14.26 11.71 -16.79
N VAL A 390 13.99 11.94 -15.50
CA VAL A 390 13.48 10.93 -14.59
C VAL A 390 12.18 10.32 -15.14
N PRO A 391 11.95 9.01 -15.06
CA PRO A 391 10.66 8.42 -15.39
C PRO A 391 9.54 8.99 -14.54
N THR A 392 8.46 9.44 -15.16
CA THR A 392 7.29 10.00 -14.48
C THR A 392 6.27 8.93 -14.08
N VAL A 393 6.39 7.73 -14.65
CA VAL A 393 5.56 6.57 -14.33
C VAL A 393 6.39 5.30 -14.39
N ALA A 394 6.20 4.41 -13.40
CA ALA A 394 6.81 3.09 -13.37
C ALA A 394 5.90 2.07 -12.67
N SER A 395 5.97 0.81 -13.10
CA SER A 395 5.27 -0.29 -12.42
C SER A 395 5.99 -0.72 -11.15
N LYS A 396 7.31 -0.68 -11.16
CA LYS A 396 8.15 -1.05 -10.01
C LYS A 396 9.49 -0.35 -10.07
N ILE A 397 10.08 -0.08 -8.91
CA ILE A 397 11.46 0.37 -8.76
C ILE A 397 12.27 -0.65 -7.95
N LEU A 398 13.56 -0.70 -8.18
CA LEU A 398 14.58 -1.33 -7.34
C LEU A 398 15.84 -0.47 -7.35
N VAL A 399 16.63 -0.56 -6.30
CA VAL A 399 17.99 -0.02 -6.25
C VAL A 399 18.94 -1.21 -6.29
N SER A 400 19.85 -1.23 -7.27
CA SER A 400 20.85 -2.29 -7.34
C SER A 400 21.88 -2.14 -6.21
N ASP A 401 21.96 -3.15 -5.34
CA ASP A 401 22.88 -3.16 -4.18
C ASP A 401 24.35 -3.12 -4.60
N VAL A 402 24.68 -3.73 -5.74
CA VAL A 402 26.06 -3.90 -6.22
C VAL A 402 26.55 -2.66 -6.96
N ASP A 403 25.70 -2.13 -7.84
CA ASP A 403 26.07 -1.11 -8.82
C ASP A 403 25.53 0.26 -8.46
N ARG A 404 24.58 0.33 -7.51
CA ARG A 404 23.93 1.54 -7.03
C ARG A 404 23.27 2.37 -8.14
N HIS A 405 22.58 1.68 -9.05
CA HIS A 405 21.67 2.27 -10.00
C HIS A 405 20.24 2.16 -9.49
N VAL A 406 19.41 3.15 -9.76
CA VAL A 406 17.97 3.03 -9.60
C VAL A 406 17.40 2.44 -10.89
N LEU A 407 16.68 1.34 -10.78
CA LEU A 407 16.06 0.62 -11.88
C LEU A 407 14.54 0.89 -11.86
N ALA A 408 13.97 1.35 -12.97
CA ALA A 408 12.53 1.54 -13.15
C ALA A 408 12.02 0.56 -14.20
N PHE A 409 11.05 -0.27 -13.82
CA PHE A 409 10.47 -1.32 -14.65
C PHE A 409 9.08 -0.93 -15.13
N GLY A 410 8.77 -1.19 -16.42
CA GLY A 410 7.51 -0.81 -17.02
C GLY A 410 7.28 0.69 -16.90
N CYS A 411 8.19 1.48 -17.43
CA CYS A 411 8.22 2.94 -17.30
C CYS A 411 8.01 3.66 -18.64
N ASN A 412 7.88 5.00 -18.61
CA ASN A 412 7.77 5.79 -19.84
C ASN A 412 9.14 5.95 -20.52
N PRO A 413 9.18 5.90 -21.87
CA PRO A 413 10.37 6.21 -22.66
C PRO A 413 10.85 7.66 -22.46
N LEU A 414 12.11 7.90 -22.78
CA LEU A 414 12.69 9.24 -22.79
C LEU A 414 11.86 10.18 -23.69
N GLY A 415 11.48 11.33 -23.17
CA GLY A 415 10.69 12.33 -23.88
C GLY A 415 9.20 11.97 -24.09
N SER A 416 8.70 10.94 -23.44
CA SER A 416 7.29 10.55 -23.45
C SER A 416 6.72 10.50 -22.05
N SER A 417 5.44 10.81 -21.88
CA SER A 417 4.68 10.58 -20.65
C SER A 417 3.89 9.25 -20.67
N THR A 418 3.82 8.59 -21.83
CA THR A 418 3.08 7.34 -21.98
C THR A 418 3.93 6.15 -21.52
N GLN A 419 3.42 5.36 -20.60
CA GLN A 419 4.08 4.17 -20.09
C GLN A 419 4.26 3.10 -21.17
N ASP A 420 5.47 2.53 -21.28
CA ASP A 420 5.73 1.28 -22.00
C ASP A 420 5.88 0.15 -20.96
N PRO A 421 4.94 -0.80 -20.92
CA PRO A 421 4.94 -1.85 -19.90
C PRO A 421 6.13 -2.81 -19.95
N LEU A 422 6.91 -2.82 -21.02
CA LEU A 422 8.08 -3.70 -21.21
C LEU A 422 9.42 -2.96 -21.11
N LEU A 423 9.41 -1.65 -20.95
CA LEU A 423 10.62 -0.85 -20.88
C LEU A 423 11.23 -0.88 -19.47
N ILE A 424 12.54 -1.01 -19.43
CA ILE A 424 13.35 -0.85 -18.22
C ILE A 424 14.24 0.36 -18.45
N ARG A 425 14.27 1.31 -17.52
CA ARG A 425 15.23 2.41 -17.51
C ARG A 425 16.05 2.35 -16.24
N PHE A 426 17.27 2.84 -16.31
CA PHE A 426 18.16 2.91 -15.15
C PHE A 426 18.86 4.25 -15.08
N SER A 427 19.04 4.72 -13.84
CA SER A 427 19.75 5.98 -13.56
C SER A 427 21.25 5.86 -13.84
N ASP A 428 21.98 6.94 -13.75
CA ASP A 428 23.44 6.88 -13.64
C ASP A 428 23.88 6.23 -12.33
N GLN A 429 25.07 5.66 -12.33
CA GLN A 429 25.64 5.00 -11.16
C GLN A 429 25.83 5.99 -10.01
N GLU A 430 25.41 5.62 -8.81
CA GLU A 430 25.46 6.44 -7.60
C GLU A 430 24.73 7.79 -7.71
N ASN A 431 23.86 7.96 -8.71
CA ASN A 431 23.06 9.16 -8.91
C ASN A 431 21.62 8.82 -9.24
N ALA A 432 20.73 8.95 -8.26
CA ALA A 432 19.31 8.66 -8.44
C ALA A 432 18.57 9.67 -9.34
N ALA A 433 19.14 10.86 -9.57
CA ALA A 433 18.48 11.95 -10.26
C ALA A 433 18.80 12.01 -11.77
N ASP A 434 19.94 11.46 -12.25
CA ASP A 434 20.31 11.51 -13.66
C ASP A 434 19.88 10.26 -14.43
N TRP A 435 18.95 10.44 -15.37
CA TRP A 435 18.37 9.40 -16.22
C TRP A 435 18.57 9.68 -17.72
N THR A 436 19.40 10.67 -18.06
CA THR A 436 19.69 11.02 -19.44
C THR A 436 20.87 10.20 -19.95
N PRO A 437 20.70 9.29 -20.93
CA PRO A 437 21.84 8.56 -21.49
C PRO A 437 22.84 9.50 -22.20
N THR A 438 24.07 9.45 -21.79
CA THR A 438 25.17 10.21 -22.40
C THR A 438 26.37 9.30 -22.64
N THR A 439 27.38 9.80 -23.36
CA THR A 439 28.62 9.04 -23.60
C THR A 439 29.52 8.96 -22.36
N THR A 440 29.21 9.70 -21.31
CA THR A 440 30.04 9.84 -20.09
C THR A 440 29.42 9.29 -18.84
N ASN A 441 28.11 8.95 -18.85
CA ASN A 441 27.40 8.33 -17.74
C ASN A 441 26.95 6.89 -18.09
N THR A 442 26.34 6.23 -17.13
CA THR A 442 25.88 4.85 -17.25
C THR A 442 24.36 4.73 -17.36
N ALA A 443 23.63 5.86 -17.38
CA ALA A 443 22.18 5.86 -17.55
C ALA A 443 21.78 5.27 -18.93
N GLY A 444 20.64 4.60 -18.97
CA GLY A 444 20.18 3.97 -20.20
C GLY A 444 18.82 3.29 -20.08
N ASP A 445 18.48 2.54 -21.12
CA ASP A 445 17.25 1.77 -21.19
C ASP A 445 17.43 0.43 -21.90
N LEU A 446 16.51 -0.50 -21.61
CA LEU A 446 16.41 -1.82 -22.22
C LEU A 446 14.94 -2.20 -22.41
N LEU A 447 14.66 -2.86 -23.53
CA LEU A 447 13.31 -3.38 -23.82
C LEU A 447 13.27 -4.90 -23.61
N VAL A 448 12.31 -5.37 -22.85
CA VAL A 448 12.06 -6.82 -22.65
C VAL A 448 11.36 -7.39 -23.90
N GLY A 449 11.91 -8.44 -24.48
CA GLY A 449 11.46 -8.98 -25.77
C GLY A 449 10.29 -9.98 -25.68
N SER A 450 9.73 -10.27 -24.50
CA SER A 450 8.69 -11.28 -24.32
C SER A 450 7.70 -10.88 -23.22
N GLY A 451 6.43 -11.13 -23.46
CA GLY A 451 5.33 -10.77 -22.58
C GLY A 451 4.57 -9.54 -23.04
N SER A 452 3.55 -9.15 -22.29
CA SER A 452 2.77 -7.93 -22.54
C SER A 452 3.10 -6.81 -21.53
N ARG A 453 3.59 -7.19 -20.34
CA ARG A 453 4.00 -6.25 -19.29
C ARG A 453 5.00 -6.91 -18.33
N ILE A 454 5.84 -6.09 -17.75
CA ILE A 454 6.61 -6.48 -16.56
C ILE A 454 5.67 -6.45 -15.36
N VAL A 455 5.59 -7.57 -14.64
CA VAL A 455 4.76 -7.69 -13.42
C VAL A 455 5.57 -7.28 -12.20
N THR A 456 6.80 -7.77 -12.10
CA THR A 456 7.68 -7.49 -10.95
C THR A 456 9.14 -7.79 -11.30
N ALA A 457 10.02 -7.33 -10.43
CA ALA A 457 11.43 -7.69 -10.45
C ALA A 457 11.91 -7.94 -9.02
N THR A 458 12.93 -8.78 -8.85
CA THR A 458 13.55 -9.04 -7.55
C THR A 458 15.04 -9.25 -7.72
N GLU A 459 15.80 -8.73 -6.78
CA GLU A 459 17.25 -8.87 -6.79
C GLU A 459 17.69 -10.21 -6.20
N THR A 460 18.74 -10.77 -6.75
CA THR A 460 19.50 -11.89 -6.23
C THR A 460 20.97 -11.45 -6.14
N LYS A 461 21.82 -12.22 -5.50
CA LYS A 461 23.23 -11.87 -5.33
C LYS A 461 24.01 -11.63 -6.64
N GLN A 462 23.54 -12.13 -7.76
CA GLN A 462 24.29 -12.10 -9.02
C GLN A 462 23.57 -11.35 -10.14
N GLN A 463 22.26 -11.17 -10.03
CA GLN A 463 21.43 -10.62 -11.09
C GLN A 463 20.06 -10.24 -10.57
N THR A 464 19.39 -9.36 -11.26
CA THR A 464 17.96 -9.05 -11.01
C THR A 464 17.10 -9.91 -11.90
N LEU A 465 16.17 -10.67 -11.31
CA LEU A 465 15.16 -11.41 -12.05
C LEU A 465 13.99 -10.48 -12.38
N VAL A 466 13.67 -10.40 -13.66
CA VAL A 466 12.54 -9.62 -14.18
C VAL A 466 11.46 -10.57 -14.64
N PHE A 467 10.27 -10.43 -14.09
CA PHE A 467 9.12 -11.27 -14.37
C PHE A 467 8.13 -10.52 -15.24
N THR A 468 7.82 -11.08 -16.39
CA THR A 468 6.69 -10.64 -17.19
C THR A 468 5.45 -11.49 -16.87
N ASP A 469 4.35 -11.23 -17.54
CA ASP A 469 3.14 -12.04 -17.40
C ASP A 469 3.29 -13.48 -17.93
N VAL A 470 4.33 -13.77 -18.72
CA VAL A 470 4.55 -15.09 -19.36
C VAL A 470 5.97 -15.63 -19.27
N SER A 471 6.95 -14.83 -18.82
CA SER A 471 8.37 -15.21 -18.86
C SER A 471 9.18 -14.62 -17.72
N VAL A 472 10.37 -15.20 -17.50
CA VAL A 472 11.36 -14.73 -16.54
C VAL A 472 12.66 -14.41 -17.26
N HIS A 473 13.22 -13.25 -16.97
CA HIS A 473 14.46 -12.76 -17.54
C HIS A 473 15.50 -12.50 -16.45
N ALA A 474 16.78 -12.58 -16.80
CA ALA A 474 17.88 -12.13 -15.97
C ALA A 474 18.41 -10.81 -16.50
N LEU A 475 18.39 -9.79 -15.69
CA LEU A 475 19.06 -8.52 -15.88
C LEU A 475 20.40 -8.57 -15.14
N GLN A 476 21.49 -8.36 -15.84
CA GLN A 476 22.85 -8.45 -15.29
C GLN A 476 23.62 -7.17 -15.59
N PHE A 477 24.38 -6.72 -14.61
CA PHE A 477 25.33 -5.63 -14.81
C PHE A 477 26.54 -6.15 -15.61
N LEU A 478 26.80 -5.53 -16.75
CA LEU A 478 27.88 -5.88 -17.66
C LEU A 478 29.07 -4.88 -17.60
N GLY A 479 28.80 -3.73 -17.00
CA GLY A 479 29.72 -2.60 -17.00
C GLY A 479 29.78 -1.86 -18.33
N PRO A 480 30.43 -0.69 -18.36
CA PRO A 480 30.55 0.12 -19.58
C PRO A 480 31.19 -0.67 -20.75
N PRO A 481 30.74 -0.49 -22.02
CA PRO A 481 29.78 0.54 -22.45
C PRO A 481 28.29 0.11 -22.43
N PHE A 482 27.97 -1.13 -22.03
CA PHE A 482 26.61 -1.65 -22.14
C PHE A 482 25.77 -1.50 -20.85
N THR A 483 26.41 -1.18 -19.72
CA THR A 483 25.85 -1.06 -18.39
C THR A 483 25.07 -2.31 -17.95
N PHE A 484 23.89 -2.59 -18.51
CA PHE A 484 23.09 -3.78 -18.25
C PHE A 484 22.80 -4.58 -19.51
N GLY A 485 22.63 -5.89 -19.34
CA GLY A 485 22.14 -6.81 -20.37
C GLY A 485 21.01 -7.67 -19.84
N ILE A 486 20.04 -7.98 -20.68
CA ILE A 486 18.88 -8.80 -20.33
C ILE A 486 18.85 -10.08 -21.16
N ASN A 487 18.65 -11.23 -20.49
CA ASN A 487 18.53 -12.53 -21.13
C ASN A 487 17.31 -13.28 -20.60
N MET A 488 16.56 -13.91 -21.48
CA MET A 488 15.42 -14.75 -21.09
C MET A 488 15.90 -16.07 -20.46
N ILE A 489 15.39 -16.40 -19.28
CA ILE A 489 15.67 -17.64 -18.56
C ILE A 489 14.64 -18.72 -18.86
N SER A 490 13.36 -18.35 -18.85
CA SER A 490 12.26 -19.31 -19.01
C SER A 490 11.01 -18.64 -19.57
N GLU A 491 10.26 -19.40 -20.36
CA GLU A 491 8.95 -19.05 -20.90
C GLU A 491 7.83 -19.86 -20.26
N ASN A 492 6.59 -19.44 -20.48
CA ASN A 492 5.37 -20.08 -19.96
C ASN A 492 5.35 -20.15 -18.43
N ILE A 493 5.85 -19.10 -17.79
CA ILE A 493 5.87 -18.91 -16.35
C ILE A 493 4.92 -17.77 -16.01
N THR A 494 4.08 -17.98 -15.02
CA THR A 494 3.14 -16.95 -14.53
C THR A 494 3.51 -16.47 -13.15
N VAL A 495 3.11 -15.24 -12.83
CA VAL A 495 3.24 -14.62 -11.50
C VAL A 495 1.86 -14.15 -11.07
N ALA A 496 1.49 -14.41 -9.83
CA ALA A 496 0.15 -14.08 -9.32
C ALA A 496 -0.03 -12.58 -9.11
N SER A 497 0.98 -11.91 -8.56
CA SER A 497 0.96 -10.48 -8.23
C SER A 497 2.36 -9.87 -8.22
N PRO A 498 2.48 -8.54 -8.23
CA PRO A 498 3.77 -7.86 -8.08
C PRO A 498 4.53 -8.24 -6.80
N ASN A 499 3.82 -8.55 -5.73
CA ASN A 499 4.38 -8.85 -4.41
C ASN A 499 4.42 -10.37 -4.09
N SER A 500 4.06 -11.26 -5.01
CA SER A 500 4.04 -12.72 -4.79
C SER A 500 5.41 -13.40 -4.93
N VAL A 501 6.46 -12.63 -5.17
CA VAL A 501 7.84 -13.10 -5.39
C VAL A 501 8.71 -12.70 -4.22
N ILE A 502 9.54 -13.62 -3.74
CA ILE A 502 10.50 -13.37 -2.67
C ILE A 502 11.84 -14.04 -2.94
N SER A 503 12.91 -13.30 -2.66
CA SER A 503 14.29 -13.81 -2.70
C SER A 503 14.74 -14.20 -1.29
N ILE A 504 15.25 -15.41 -1.13
CA ILE A 504 15.79 -15.92 0.13
C ILE A 504 17.13 -16.58 -0.18
N GLU A 505 18.19 -16.04 0.39
CA GLU A 505 19.57 -16.46 0.13
C GLU A 505 19.90 -16.37 -1.38
N ASP A 506 20.05 -17.52 -2.05
CA ASP A 506 20.34 -17.61 -3.49
C ASP A 506 19.17 -18.16 -4.30
N SER A 507 17.99 -18.27 -3.68
CA SER A 507 16.80 -18.84 -4.29
C SER A 507 15.66 -17.83 -4.34
N VAL A 508 14.90 -17.85 -5.42
CA VAL A 508 13.71 -17.03 -5.55
C VAL A 508 12.49 -17.92 -5.63
N TYR A 509 11.52 -17.66 -4.78
CA TYR A 509 10.26 -18.40 -4.70
C TYR A 509 9.10 -17.50 -5.10
N TRP A 510 8.12 -18.03 -5.83
CA TRP A 510 6.92 -17.28 -6.16
C TRP A 510 5.69 -18.14 -6.37
N MET A 511 4.54 -17.52 -6.13
CA MET A 511 3.25 -18.04 -6.47
C MET A 511 2.87 -17.57 -7.88
N GLY A 512 2.59 -18.51 -8.77
CA GLY A 512 1.99 -18.24 -10.07
C GLY A 512 0.47 -18.30 -10.01
N LYS A 513 -0.20 -18.32 -11.17
CA LYS A 513 -1.67 -18.38 -11.23
C LYS A 513 -2.24 -19.73 -10.79
N ASN A 514 -1.52 -20.85 -11.02
CA ASN A 514 -1.98 -22.19 -10.69
C ASN A 514 -0.88 -23.11 -10.14
N GLU A 515 0.33 -22.60 -9.95
CA GLU A 515 1.49 -23.37 -9.55
C GLU A 515 2.40 -22.52 -8.67
N PHE A 516 3.26 -23.18 -7.90
CA PHE A 516 4.37 -22.55 -7.22
C PHE A 516 5.68 -22.83 -7.97
N TYR A 517 6.60 -21.90 -7.92
CA TYR A 517 7.87 -21.98 -8.64
C TYR A 517 9.05 -21.64 -7.74
N VAL A 518 10.22 -22.12 -8.14
CA VAL A 518 11.49 -21.77 -7.53
C VAL A 518 12.55 -21.55 -8.61
N TYR A 519 13.39 -20.56 -8.40
CA TYR A 519 14.62 -20.33 -9.15
C TYR A 519 15.82 -20.62 -8.26
N THR A 520 16.68 -21.52 -8.73
CA THR A 520 17.96 -21.89 -8.10
C THR A 520 19.05 -22.01 -9.18
N GLY A 521 19.22 -20.95 -9.99
CA GLY A 521 20.00 -20.97 -11.22
C GLY A 521 19.19 -21.43 -12.45
N ARG A 522 18.05 -22.06 -12.26
CA ARG A 522 17.05 -22.39 -13.29
C ARG A 522 15.66 -22.34 -12.70
N VAL A 523 14.66 -22.03 -13.52
CA VAL A 523 13.26 -22.06 -13.11
C VAL A 523 12.74 -23.48 -13.05
N GLN A 524 12.08 -23.84 -11.96
CA GLN A 524 11.45 -25.13 -11.75
C GLN A 524 10.07 -24.95 -11.10
N LYS A 525 9.13 -25.84 -11.42
CA LYS A 525 7.91 -25.97 -10.63
C LYS A 525 8.27 -26.54 -9.26
N LEU A 526 7.71 -25.94 -8.24
CA LEU A 526 7.85 -26.40 -6.86
C LEU A 526 6.71 -27.35 -6.54
N PRO A 527 6.95 -28.67 -6.36
CA PRO A 527 5.89 -29.62 -6.05
C PRO A 527 5.16 -29.21 -4.76
N CYS A 528 3.84 -29.11 -4.84
CA CYS A 528 3.01 -28.66 -3.73
C CYS A 528 1.96 -29.71 -3.37
N THR A 529 1.94 -30.15 -2.11
CA THR A 529 1.00 -31.16 -1.60
C THR A 529 -0.36 -30.58 -1.21
N VAL A 530 -0.54 -29.26 -1.34
CA VAL A 530 -1.78 -28.54 -1.03
C VAL A 530 -2.22 -27.64 -2.18
N ARG A 531 -1.69 -27.86 -3.41
CA ARG A 531 -1.90 -27.00 -4.55
C ARG A 531 -3.39 -26.83 -4.90
N ASP A 532 -4.08 -27.95 -5.15
CA ASP A 532 -5.49 -27.92 -5.55
C ASP A 532 -6.36 -27.30 -4.44
N PHE A 533 -6.02 -27.54 -3.18
CA PHE A 533 -6.70 -26.93 -2.04
C PHE A 533 -6.55 -25.39 -2.03
N VAL A 534 -5.34 -24.88 -2.25
CA VAL A 534 -5.06 -23.43 -2.27
C VAL A 534 -5.72 -22.76 -3.46
N PHE A 535 -5.50 -23.28 -4.69
CA PHE A 535 -5.99 -22.63 -5.90
C PHE A 535 -7.50 -22.83 -6.14
N SER A 536 -8.15 -23.81 -5.50
CA SER A 536 -9.62 -23.91 -5.52
C SER A 536 -10.31 -22.94 -4.55
N ASP A 537 -9.61 -22.51 -3.47
CA ASP A 537 -10.09 -21.51 -2.50
C ASP A 537 -9.50 -20.12 -2.76
N TYR A 538 -8.96 -19.86 -3.93
CA TYR A 538 -8.27 -18.61 -4.26
C TYR A 538 -9.17 -17.64 -5.03
N ASN A 539 -9.29 -16.40 -4.54
CA ASN A 539 -9.99 -15.33 -5.25
C ASN A 539 -9.09 -14.69 -6.31
N GLU A 540 -9.15 -15.18 -7.54
CA GLU A 540 -8.37 -14.65 -8.66
C GLU A 540 -8.71 -13.17 -8.96
N ALA A 541 -9.93 -12.72 -8.66
CA ALA A 541 -10.32 -11.32 -8.82
C ALA A 541 -9.53 -10.36 -7.93
N GLN A 542 -8.97 -10.83 -6.84
CA GLN A 542 -8.14 -10.07 -5.92
C GLN A 542 -6.68 -10.55 -5.90
N ALA A 543 -6.22 -11.14 -7.00
CA ALA A 543 -4.87 -11.69 -7.14
C ALA A 543 -3.76 -10.69 -6.82
N GLU A 544 -3.94 -9.44 -7.18
CA GLU A 544 -2.95 -8.37 -6.94
C GLU A 544 -2.64 -8.15 -5.45
N LYS A 545 -3.51 -8.60 -4.55
CA LYS A 545 -3.28 -8.52 -3.09
C LYS A 545 -2.35 -9.60 -2.56
N VAL A 546 -2.11 -10.66 -3.32
CA VAL A 546 -1.21 -11.75 -2.89
C VAL A 546 0.19 -11.20 -2.66
N PHE A 547 0.77 -11.55 -1.52
CA PHE A 547 2.16 -11.23 -1.27
C PHE A 547 2.90 -12.43 -0.66
N ALA A 548 4.20 -12.47 -0.95
CA ALA A 548 5.14 -13.43 -0.38
C ALA A 548 5.92 -12.79 0.76
N SER A 549 6.28 -13.59 1.74
CA SER A 549 7.17 -13.19 2.82
C SER A 549 7.98 -14.37 3.34
N SER A 550 8.95 -14.11 4.19
CA SER A 550 9.77 -15.12 4.84
C SER A 550 9.65 -15.08 6.36
N ASN A 551 9.93 -16.22 6.96
CA ASN A 551 10.26 -16.33 8.37
C ASN A 551 11.51 -17.21 8.46
N THR A 552 12.68 -16.59 8.31
CA THR A 552 13.97 -17.28 8.20
C THR A 552 14.34 -18.04 9.47
N ALA A 553 13.84 -17.62 10.62
CA ALA A 553 14.04 -18.33 11.89
C ALA A 553 13.49 -19.77 11.88
N TYR A 554 12.52 -20.03 11.00
CA TYR A 554 11.89 -21.34 10.83
C TYR A 554 12.06 -21.93 9.45
N SER A 555 12.84 -21.26 8.57
CA SER A 555 13.07 -21.67 7.18
C SER A 555 11.77 -21.76 6.37
N GLU A 556 10.92 -20.77 6.51
CA GLU A 556 9.58 -20.72 5.94
C GLU A 556 9.48 -19.62 4.88
N VAL A 557 8.83 -19.96 3.75
CA VAL A 557 8.28 -19.02 2.76
C VAL A 557 6.77 -19.02 2.93
N TRP A 558 6.21 -17.84 3.08
CA TRP A 558 4.77 -17.63 3.28
C TRP A 558 4.18 -16.93 2.06
N TRP A 559 3.03 -17.37 1.59
CA TRP A 559 2.19 -16.62 0.66
C TRP A 559 0.84 -16.38 1.31
N PHE A 560 0.50 -15.12 1.40
CA PHE A 560 -0.79 -14.66 1.91
C PHE A 560 -1.71 -14.37 0.74
N TYR A 561 -2.96 -14.85 0.80
CA TYR A 561 -3.90 -14.73 -0.29
C TYR A 561 -5.35 -14.59 0.21
N PRO A 562 -6.26 -13.96 -0.57
CA PRO A 562 -7.68 -13.93 -0.27
C PRO A 562 -8.35 -15.25 -0.66
N SER A 563 -9.20 -15.79 0.22
CA SER A 563 -10.04 -16.95 -0.10
C SER A 563 -11.13 -16.61 -1.13
N ALA A 564 -11.75 -17.61 -1.74
CA ALA A 564 -12.73 -17.44 -2.80
C ALA A 564 -13.88 -16.48 -2.44
N ASP A 565 -14.31 -16.49 -1.18
CA ASP A 565 -15.41 -15.66 -0.68
C ASP A 565 -14.94 -14.34 -0.04
N SER A 566 -13.63 -14.06 -0.04
CA SER A 566 -13.06 -12.87 0.60
C SER A 566 -12.49 -11.89 -0.43
N SER A 567 -12.73 -10.60 -0.21
CA SER A 567 -12.04 -9.53 -0.91
C SER A 567 -10.75 -9.08 -0.21
N THR A 568 -10.48 -9.55 1.01
CA THR A 568 -9.28 -9.24 1.80
C THR A 568 -8.48 -10.50 2.09
N ILE A 569 -7.20 -10.34 2.41
CA ILE A 569 -6.33 -11.47 2.75
C ILE A 569 -6.79 -12.08 4.07
N ASP A 570 -7.05 -13.38 4.06
CA ASP A 570 -7.52 -14.16 5.21
C ASP A 570 -6.88 -15.55 5.31
N ARG A 571 -6.10 -15.96 4.30
CA ARG A 571 -5.42 -17.25 4.20
C ARG A 571 -3.92 -17.09 4.04
N TYR A 572 -3.20 -18.13 4.44
CA TYR A 572 -1.79 -18.29 4.11
C TYR A 572 -1.46 -19.73 3.75
N VAL A 573 -0.46 -19.90 2.90
CA VAL A 573 0.20 -21.18 2.62
C VAL A 573 1.69 -21.01 2.84
N VAL A 574 2.32 -22.02 3.41
CA VAL A 574 3.74 -22.02 3.79
C VAL A 574 4.47 -23.17 3.16
N TYR A 575 5.65 -22.88 2.64
CA TYR A 575 6.64 -23.87 2.24
C TYR A 575 7.85 -23.77 3.16
N ASN A 576 8.16 -24.86 3.87
CA ASN A 576 9.41 -24.98 4.60
C ASN A 576 10.50 -25.49 3.65
N TYR A 577 11.43 -24.62 3.27
CA TYR A 577 12.42 -24.91 2.22
C TYR A 577 13.56 -25.83 2.68
N VAL A 578 13.75 -26.06 4.00
CA VAL A 578 14.72 -27.02 4.54
C VAL A 578 14.10 -28.41 4.62
N GLN A 579 12.86 -28.52 5.06
CA GLN A 579 12.18 -29.82 5.24
C GLN A 579 11.41 -30.24 3.97
N ASN A 580 11.25 -29.38 2.98
CA ASN A 580 10.49 -29.62 1.74
C ASN A 580 9.03 -30.03 2.02
N ILE A 581 8.36 -29.34 2.92
CA ILE A 581 6.98 -29.62 3.33
C ILE A 581 6.10 -28.39 3.20
N TRP A 582 4.80 -28.65 3.00
CA TRP A 582 3.78 -27.63 2.87
C TRP A 582 2.79 -27.69 4.01
N TYR A 583 2.28 -26.53 4.38
CA TYR A 583 1.18 -26.36 5.32
C TYR A 583 0.48 -25.02 5.11
N TYR A 584 -0.66 -24.83 5.75
CA TYR A 584 -1.51 -23.69 5.54
C TYR A 584 -2.23 -23.29 6.82
N GLY A 585 -2.93 -22.15 6.78
CA GLY A 585 -3.80 -21.72 7.86
C GLY A 585 -4.52 -20.41 7.52
N THR A 586 -5.15 -19.84 8.54
CA THR A 586 -5.92 -18.60 8.47
C THR A 586 -5.20 -17.50 9.23
N LEU A 587 -4.95 -16.37 8.56
CA LEU A 587 -4.38 -15.18 9.21
C LEU A 587 -4.63 -13.95 8.31
N ALA A 588 -5.25 -12.94 8.87
CA ALA A 588 -5.53 -11.69 8.18
C ALA A 588 -4.36 -10.71 8.38
N ARG A 589 -3.49 -10.58 7.36
CA ARG A 589 -2.38 -9.62 7.32
C ARG A 589 -2.28 -9.01 5.93
N GLY A 590 -2.05 -7.69 5.88
CA GLY A 590 -1.93 -6.95 4.63
C GLY A 590 -0.52 -6.92 4.05
N ALA A 591 0.49 -7.00 4.90
CA ALA A 591 1.90 -7.06 4.55
C ALA A 591 2.70 -7.72 5.69
N TRP A 592 3.89 -8.22 5.36
CA TRP A 592 4.78 -8.87 6.32
C TRP A 592 6.25 -8.68 5.90
N ILE A 593 7.11 -8.39 6.87
CA ILE A 593 8.56 -8.41 6.71
C ILE A 593 9.17 -9.33 7.76
N ASP A 594 10.24 -10.02 7.38
CA ASP A 594 11.02 -10.84 8.31
C ASP A 594 11.75 -9.95 9.33
N ARG A 595 12.20 -10.56 10.41
CA ARG A 595 12.84 -9.84 11.50
C ARG A 595 14.01 -8.95 11.05
N GLY A 596 14.87 -9.39 10.10
CA GLY A 596 15.99 -8.60 9.58
C GLY A 596 16.76 -7.86 10.66
N ILE A 597 16.64 -6.55 10.68
CA ILE A 597 17.22 -5.65 11.69
C ILE A 597 16.37 -5.54 12.97
N GLN A 598 15.16 -6.07 12.96
CA GLN A 598 14.21 -6.04 14.07
C GLN A 598 14.37 -7.28 14.95
N ASP A 599 13.87 -7.23 16.18
CA ASP A 599 13.89 -8.39 17.10
C ASP A 599 12.92 -9.49 16.66
N TYR A 600 11.82 -9.11 16.00
CA TYR A 600 10.71 -9.96 15.59
C TYR A 600 10.26 -9.64 14.17
N PRO A 601 9.65 -10.59 13.45
CA PRO A 601 8.94 -10.27 12.20
C PRO A 601 7.83 -9.26 12.46
N ILE A 602 7.63 -8.35 11.52
CA ILE A 602 6.58 -7.32 11.59
C ILE A 602 5.53 -7.61 10.53
N ALA A 603 4.27 -7.55 10.92
CA ALA A 603 3.15 -7.63 9.97
C ALA A 603 2.12 -6.54 10.21
N ALA A 604 1.49 -6.09 9.13
CA ALA A 604 0.39 -5.15 9.18
C ALA A 604 -0.94 -5.88 9.36
N GLY A 605 -1.69 -5.51 10.40
CA GLY A 605 -3.08 -5.92 10.57
C GLY A 605 -4.01 -5.18 9.61
N LEU A 606 -5.22 -5.71 9.42
CA LEU A 606 -6.29 -5.02 8.68
C LEU A 606 -6.98 -3.94 9.53
N ASP A 607 -6.62 -3.84 10.79
CA ASP A 607 -7.13 -2.88 11.79
C ASP A 607 -6.28 -1.61 11.90
N GLY A 608 -5.32 -1.40 10.99
CA GLY A 608 -4.46 -0.22 10.96
C GLY A 608 -3.31 -0.23 11.98
N TYR A 609 -2.94 -1.40 12.51
CA TYR A 609 -1.81 -1.54 13.43
C TYR A 609 -0.73 -2.45 12.86
N LEU A 610 0.52 -2.20 13.27
CA LEU A 610 1.62 -3.14 13.10
C LEU A 610 1.72 -4.08 14.30
N TYR A 611 2.15 -5.30 14.02
CA TYR A 611 2.31 -6.37 15.01
C TYR A 611 3.69 -6.99 14.93
N TYR A 612 4.33 -7.16 16.08
CA TYR A 612 5.45 -8.10 16.22
C TYR A 612 4.91 -9.53 16.26
N HIS A 613 5.30 -10.35 15.31
CA HIS A 613 4.98 -11.78 15.25
C HIS A 613 6.04 -12.62 15.93
N GLU A 614 5.70 -13.87 16.28
CA GLU A 614 6.55 -14.77 17.08
C GLU A 614 6.92 -14.18 18.44
N ASN A 615 6.10 -13.27 18.96
CA ASN A 615 6.26 -12.61 20.24
C ASN A 615 5.12 -13.03 21.20
N GLY A 616 5.47 -13.84 22.20
CA GLY A 616 4.47 -14.43 23.10
C GLY A 616 3.72 -15.61 22.50
N PHE A 617 2.50 -15.89 23.02
CA PHE A 617 1.70 -17.06 22.65
C PHE A 617 0.25 -16.74 22.30
N ASP A 618 -0.14 -15.49 22.41
CA ASP A 618 -1.53 -15.04 22.30
C ASP A 618 -1.73 -14.03 21.18
N ASP A 619 -2.98 -13.81 20.86
CA ASP A 619 -3.41 -12.74 19.99
C ASP A 619 -3.49 -11.43 20.77
N GLY A 620 -2.48 -10.59 20.60
CA GLY A 620 -2.38 -9.28 21.23
C GLY A 620 -3.10 -8.16 20.47
N SER A 621 -4.04 -8.48 19.57
CA SER A 621 -4.86 -7.46 18.90
C SER A 621 -5.84 -6.77 19.85
N THR A 622 -6.17 -7.42 20.95
CA THR A 622 -7.03 -6.89 22.03
C THR A 622 -6.29 -6.79 23.37
N ALA A 623 -6.81 -5.98 24.27
CA ALA A 623 -6.34 -5.89 25.64
C ALA A 623 -7.52 -6.23 26.60
N PRO A 624 -7.47 -7.35 27.38
CA PRO A 624 -6.38 -8.33 27.42
C PRO A 624 -6.26 -9.14 26.12
N ALA A 625 -5.06 -9.72 25.91
CA ALA A 625 -4.80 -10.58 24.76
C ALA A 625 -5.73 -11.80 24.74
N SER A 626 -6.16 -12.22 23.58
CA SER A 626 -7.04 -13.37 23.39
C SER A 626 -6.26 -14.63 23.01
N ALA A 627 -6.86 -15.79 23.18
CA ALA A 627 -6.23 -17.06 22.82
C ALA A 627 -6.13 -17.22 21.30
N ILE A 628 -5.02 -17.75 20.83
CA ILE A 628 -4.89 -18.23 19.45
C ILE A 628 -5.42 -19.66 19.38
N ALA A 629 -6.56 -19.84 18.72
CA ALA A 629 -7.08 -21.17 18.43
C ALA A 629 -6.18 -21.86 17.39
N ALA A 630 -5.57 -22.98 17.78
CA ALA A 630 -4.67 -23.73 16.92
C ALA A 630 -5.05 -25.21 16.94
N HIS A 631 -4.98 -25.86 15.76
CA HIS A 631 -5.24 -27.30 15.68
C HIS A 631 -4.44 -27.98 14.58
N ILE A 632 -4.27 -29.30 14.76
CA ILE A 632 -3.80 -30.20 13.73
C ILE A 632 -4.59 -31.50 13.76
N GLU A 633 -4.93 -32.04 12.59
CA GLU A 633 -5.69 -33.27 12.43
C GLU A 633 -4.97 -34.24 11.50
N SER A 634 -4.82 -35.48 11.91
CA SER A 634 -4.22 -36.52 11.09
C SER A 634 -5.15 -36.96 9.95
N SER A 635 -4.56 -37.49 8.93
CA SER A 635 -5.29 -38.36 7.98
C SER A 635 -5.87 -39.59 8.69
N GLN A 636 -6.74 -40.28 8.03
CA GLN A 636 -7.35 -41.48 8.59
C GLN A 636 -6.34 -42.63 8.62
N PHE A 637 -6.34 -43.34 9.71
CA PHE A 637 -5.57 -44.56 9.87
C PHE A 637 -6.46 -45.72 10.35
N ASP A 638 -6.11 -46.95 10.05
CA ASP A 638 -6.80 -48.14 10.47
C ASP A 638 -5.85 -49.20 11.08
N ILE A 639 -6.37 -50.36 11.45
CA ILE A 639 -5.56 -51.49 11.86
C ILE A 639 -5.52 -52.52 10.73
N GLY A 640 -4.34 -52.73 10.21
CA GLY A 640 -4.12 -53.69 9.12
C GLY A 640 -4.65 -53.16 7.80
N ASP A 641 -5.61 -53.85 7.23
CA ASP A 641 -6.20 -53.58 5.91
C ASP A 641 -7.57 -52.85 5.99
N GLY A 642 -7.96 -52.35 7.17
CA GLY A 642 -9.25 -51.66 7.39
C GLY A 642 -10.49 -52.56 7.34
N ASN A 643 -10.30 -53.86 7.27
CA ASN A 643 -11.42 -54.82 7.17
C ASN A 643 -12.18 -55.00 8.49
N ASN A 644 -11.52 -54.74 9.60
CA ASN A 644 -12.09 -54.92 10.95
C ASN A 644 -12.39 -53.59 11.61
N PHE A 645 -13.40 -53.61 12.51
CA PHE A 645 -13.56 -52.50 13.47
C PHE A 645 -12.42 -52.54 14.48
N SER A 646 -12.00 -51.38 14.87
CA SER A 646 -11.00 -51.12 15.90
C SER A 646 -11.66 -50.46 17.10
N PHE A 647 -11.20 -50.84 18.29
CA PHE A 647 -11.60 -50.23 19.56
C PHE A 647 -10.39 -49.62 20.21
N VAL A 648 -10.48 -48.32 20.50
CA VAL A 648 -9.46 -47.57 21.28
C VAL A 648 -9.96 -47.40 22.68
N SER A 649 -9.11 -47.78 23.65
CA SER A 649 -9.41 -47.72 25.07
C SER A 649 -8.62 -46.67 25.84
N ARG A 650 -7.44 -46.28 25.32
CA ARG A 650 -6.49 -45.43 26.04
C ARG A 650 -5.58 -44.70 25.04
N ILE A 651 -5.24 -43.46 25.44
CA ILE A 651 -4.24 -42.64 24.76
C ILE A 651 -3.14 -42.34 25.79
N ILE A 652 -1.87 -42.51 25.38
CA ILE A 652 -0.70 -42.01 26.10
C ILE A 652 -0.20 -40.82 25.29
N PRO A 653 -0.40 -39.59 25.78
CA PRO A 653 0.01 -38.40 25.08
C PRO A 653 1.53 -38.27 25.04
N ASP A 654 2.04 -37.70 23.98
CA ASP A 654 3.42 -37.27 23.85
C ASP A 654 3.39 -35.80 23.39
N ILE A 655 3.38 -34.90 24.36
CA ILE A 655 3.27 -33.46 24.13
C ILE A 655 4.11 -32.70 25.14
N THR A 656 4.67 -31.59 24.71
CA THR A 656 5.39 -30.68 25.59
C THR A 656 4.77 -29.31 25.58
N PHE A 657 4.72 -28.66 26.74
CA PHE A 657 4.18 -27.31 26.95
C PHE A 657 5.28 -26.31 27.30
N ARG A 658 6.47 -26.54 26.74
CA ARG A 658 7.64 -25.70 27.01
C ARG A 658 7.36 -24.24 26.67
N ASN A 659 7.74 -23.36 27.58
CA ASN A 659 7.58 -21.91 27.50
C ASN A 659 6.13 -21.39 27.59
N SER A 660 5.13 -22.22 27.85
CA SER A 660 3.79 -21.71 28.15
C SER A 660 3.83 -20.76 29.36
N SER A 661 3.13 -19.65 29.32
CA SER A 661 3.03 -18.69 30.42
C SER A 661 1.91 -19.02 31.38
N THR A 662 0.94 -19.83 30.96
CA THR A 662 -0.11 -20.35 31.86
C THR A 662 0.43 -21.41 32.81
N SER A 663 -0.08 -21.44 34.05
CA SER A 663 0.33 -22.40 35.07
C SER A 663 -0.24 -23.80 34.85
N THR A 664 -1.33 -23.92 34.11
CA THR A 664 -2.05 -25.18 33.84
C THR A 664 -2.27 -25.34 32.34
N PRO A 665 -1.18 -25.52 31.55
CA PRO A 665 -1.32 -25.66 30.10
C PRO A 665 -2.06 -26.95 29.77
N SER A 666 -3.04 -26.85 28.88
CA SER A 666 -3.83 -27.99 28.41
C SER A 666 -4.18 -27.92 26.94
N VAL A 667 -4.24 -29.05 26.27
CA VAL A 667 -4.75 -29.23 24.93
C VAL A 667 -5.82 -30.30 24.90
N THR A 668 -6.71 -30.22 23.91
CA THR A 668 -7.72 -31.25 23.73
C THR A 668 -7.27 -32.26 22.67
N PHE A 669 -7.19 -33.51 23.02
CA PHE A 669 -7.02 -34.62 22.10
C PHE A 669 -8.40 -35.19 21.73
N THR A 670 -8.76 -35.12 20.47
CA THR A 670 -10.02 -35.65 19.95
C THR A 670 -9.75 -36.80 18.99
N MET A 671 -10.14 -38.00 19.37
CA MET A 671 -10.18 -39.15 18.46
C MET A 671 -11.51 -39.16 17.74
N LYS A 672 -11.47 -39.26 16.41
CA LYS A 672 -12.63 -39.33 15.53
C LYS A 672 -12.68 -40.68 14.83
N ALA A 673 -13.84 -41.32 14.75
CA ALA A 673 -13.99 -42.65 14.13
C ALA A 673 -15.04 -42.62 13.04
N ARG A 674 -14.78 -43.42 11.99
CA ARG A 674 -15.70 -43.67 10.86
C ARG A 674 -15.91 -45.18 10.65
N ASN A 675 -17.05 -45.53 10.07
CA ASN A 675 -17.38 -46.91 9.78
C ASN A 675 -16.85 -47.38 8.41
N PHE A 676 -16.60 -46.42 7.50
CA PHE A 676 -16.07 -46.69 6.15
C PHE A 676 -15.34 -45.44 5.65
N PRO A 677 -14.37 -45.58 4.73
CA PRO A 677 -13.71 -44.45 4.09
C PRO A 677 -14.73 -43.53 3.41
N GLY A 678 -14.52 -42.20 3.58
CA GLY A 678 -15.45 -41.19 3.08
C GLY A 678 -16.75 -41.01 3.87
N GLY A 679 -17.03 -41.86 4.86
CA GLY A 679 -18.17 -41.70 5.78
C GLY A 679 -18.03 -40.47 6.67
N THR A 680 -19.16 -40.02 7.22
CA THR A 680 -19.18 -38.92 8.22
C THR A 680 -18.66 -39.41 9.57
N TYR A 681 -18.26 -38.48 10.42
CA TYR A 681 -17.96 -38.77 11.84
C TYR A 681 -19.22 -38.89 12.70
N LEU A 682 -20.39 -38.83 12.11
CA LEU A 682 -21.68 -38.94 12.81
C LEU A 682 -21.95 -40.40 13.22
N GLN A 683 -22.61 -40.60 14.34
CA GLN A 683 -22.96 -41.93 14.84
C GLN A 683 -24.16 -42.51 14.09
N THR A 684 -25.06 -41.63 13.66
CA THR A 684 -26.26 -41.92 12.88
C THR A 684 -26.38 -40.83 11.80
N ASP A 685 -27.44 -40.88 11.00
CA ASP A 685 -27.80 -39.78 10.09
C ASP A 685 -28.25 -38.51 10.83
N ASP A 686 -28.30 -38.54 12.17
CA ASP A 686 -28.57 -37.41 13.05
C ASP A 686 -27.24 -36.63 13.29
N GLU A 687 -27.18 -35.37 12.83
CA GLU A 687 -26.02 -34.48 12.93
C GLU A 687 -25.61 -34.18 14.41
N ALA A 688 -26.49 -34.40 15.37
CA ALA A 688 -26.23 -34.14 16.77
C ALA A 688 -25.35 -35.20 17.47
N VAL A 689 -25.17 -36.41 16.87
CA VAL A 689 -24.46 -37.51 17.47
C VAL A 689 -23.20 -37.89 16.70
N THR A 690 -22.04 -37.57 17.28
CA THR A 690 -20.73 -37.84 16.64
C THR A 690 -20.03 -39.06 17.28
N LYS A 691 -19.24 -39.78 16.43
CA LYS A 691 -18.30 -40.81 16.91
C LYS A 691 -16.95 -40.18 17.19
N THR A 692 -16.92 -39.38 18.26
CA THR A 692 -15.72 -38.67 18.71
C THR A 692 -15.52 -38.91 20.20
N ALA A 693 -14.28 -38.91 20.64
CA ALA A 693 -13.91 -38.94 22.06
C ALA A 693 -12.86 -37.87 22.30
N SER A 694 -13.23 -36.82 23.01
CA SER A 694 -12.35 -35.71 23.36
C SER A 694 -11.90 -35.84 24.81
N VAL A 695 -10.61 -35.64 25.07
CA VAL A 695 -10.02 -35.66 26.40
C VAL A 695 -9.03 -34.51 26.56
N PRO A 696 -9.06 -33.80 27.69
CA PRO A 696 -8.02 -32.82 27.99
C PRO A 696 -6.70 -33.53 28.32
N VAL A 697 -5.61 -32.95 27.85
CA VAL A 697 -4.24 -33.41 28.11
C VAL A 697 -3.47 -32.23 28.70
N GLU A 698 -3.10 -32.36 29.97
CA GLU A 698 -2.31 -31.39 30.73
C GLU A 698 -0.84 -31.83 30.81
N GLN A 699 0.01 -30.97 31.36
CA GLN A 699 1.46 -31.18 31.43
C GLN A 699 1.83 -32.52 32.14
N PHE A 700 1.03 -32.97 33.11
CA PHE A 700 1.31 -34.18 33.89
C PHE A 700 0.36 -35.33 33.55
N THR A 701 -0.37 -35.29 32.48
CA THR A 701 -1.27 -36.35 32.04
C THR A 701 -0.48 -37.56 31.58
N ASN A 702 -0.45 -38.63 32.40
CA ASN A 702 0.23 -39.87 32.03
C ASN A 702 -0.50 -40.65 30.94
N GLN A 703 -1.83 -40.72 31.05
CA GLN A 703 -2.70 -41.44 30.12
C GLN A 703 -4.14 -40.91 30.23
N SER A 704 -4.86 -41.00 29.15
CA SER A 704 -6.28 -40.68 29.08
C SER A 704 -7.09 -41.86 28.57
N PHE A 705 -8.22 -42.14 29.21
CA PHE A 705 -9.10 -43.23 28.83
C PHE A 705 -10.19 -42.74 27.89
N VAL A 706 -10.35 -43.44 26.77
CA VAL A 706 -11.37 -43.17 25.77
C VAL A 706 -12.13 -44.47 25.45
N ARG A 707 -13.30 -44.36 24.89
CA ARG A 707 -14.06 -45.48 24.36
C ARG A 707 -14.57 -45.16 22.97
N LEU A 708 -13.86 -45.61 21.96
CA LEU A 708 -14.18 -45.29 20.62
C LEU A 708 -14.07 -46.56 19.73
N ARG A 709 -15.06 -46.76 18.89
CA ARG A 709 -15.13 -47.88 17.95
C ARG A 709 -15.38 -47.39 16.52
N GLY A 710 -14.56 -47.79 15.61
CA GLY A 710 -14.71 -47.47 14.16
C GLY A 710 -13.75 -48.31 13.30
N ARG A 711 -13.87 -48.27 12.01
CA ARG A 711 -12.91 -48.93 11.09
C ARG A 711 -11.70 -48.08 10.86
N SER A 712 -11.91 -46.80 10.56
CA SER A 712 -10.83 -45.82 10.42
C SER A 712 -10.96 -44.74 11.47
N MET A 713 -9.83 -44.17 11.88
CA MET A 713 -9.74 -43.18 12.93
C MET A 713 -8.85 -42.02 12.51
N ALA A 714 -9.09 -40.85 13.07
CA ALA A 714 -8.21 -39.69 12.97
C ALA A 714 -7.98 -39.10 14.35
N LEU A 715 -6.81 -38.53 14.56
CA LEU A 715 -6.44 -37.79 15.76
C LEU A 715 -6.40 -36.30 15.46
N ARG A 716 -7.17 -35.51 16.22
CA ARG A 716 -7.10 -34.05 16.24
C ARG A 716 -6.54 -33.57 17.58
N VAL A 717 -5.62 -32.65 17.54
CA VAL A 717 -5.07 -31.97 18.72
C VAL A 717 -5.33 -30.48 18.56
N GLU A 718 -5.92 -29.85 19.56
CA GLU A 718 -6.31 -28.45 19.50
C GLU A 718 -6.12 -27.73 20.83
N SER A 719 -5.89 -26.42 20.74
CA SER A 719 -5.81 -25.51 21.89
C SER A 719 -6.55 -24.21 21.61
N SER A 720 -7.19 -23.66 22.65
CA SER A 720 -7.92 -22.39 22.58
C SER A 720 -7.78 -21.58 23.88
N GLU A 721 -6.73 -21.80 24.65
CA GLU A 721 -6.47 -21.12 25.91
C GLU A 721 -5.31 -20.11 25.74
N THR A 722 -5.33 -19.07 26.58
CA THR A 722 -4.27 -18.04 26.59
C THR A 722 -2.99 -18.57 27.24
N GLY A 723 -1.85 -17.99 26.84
CA GLY A 723 -0.53 -18.33 27.36
C GLY A 723 -0.03 -19.71 26.95
N MET A 724 -0.57 -20.29 25.90
CA MET A 724 -0.31 -21.67 25.48
C MET A 724 0.76 -21.79 24.41
N SER A 725 1.76 -22.62 24.70
CA SER A 725 2.71 -23.15 23.71
C SER A 725 2.74 -24.65 23.81
N TRP A 726 2.69 -25.35 22.69
CA TRP A 726 2.79 -26.81 22.70
C TRP A 726 3.52 -27.32 21.45
N ARG A 727 4.19 -28.47 21.62
CA ARG A 727 4.76 -29.29 20.56
C ARG A 727 4.31 -30.73 20.75
N LEU A 728 3.72 -31.30 19.70
CA LEU A 728 3.23 -32.66 19.70
C LEU A 728 4.35 -33.60 19.22
N GLY A 729 4.59 -34.66 19.97
CA GLY A 729 5.48 -35.74 19.58
C GLY A 729 4.74 -36.88 18.88
N SER A 730 4.98 -38.13 19.35
CA SER A 730 4.37 -39.33 18.80
C SER A 730 3.53 -40.04 19.87
N PRO A 731 2.26 -39.68 20.04
CA PRO A 731 1.39 -40.31 21.02
C PRO A 731 1.21 -41.81 20.76
N ARG A 732 0.87 -42.55 21.78
CA ARG A 732 0.56 -43.98 21.69
C ARG A 732 -0.88 -44.24 22.05
N ILE A 733 -1.48 -45.18 21.37
CA ILE A 733 -2.85 -45.62 21.62
C ILE A 733 -2.89 -47.12 21.96
N ASP A 734 -3.80 -47.49 22.84
CA ASP A 734 -4.16 -48.88 23.08
C ASP A 734 -5.36 -49.22 22.21
N ILE A 735 -5.08 -49.87 21.09
CA ILE A 735 -6.02 -50.18 19.99
C ILE A 735 -6.10 -51.68 19.81
N ARG A 736 -7.30 -52.20 19.62
CA ARG A 736 -7.54 -53.66 19.37
C ARG A 736 -8.61 -53.87 18.33
N GLN A 737 -8.51 -54.98 17.64
CA GLN A 737 -9.57 -55.43 16.73
C GLN A 737 -10.85 -55.76 17.51
N ASP A 738 -11.98 -55.34 16.99
CA ASP A 738 -13.29 -55.47 17.63
C ASP A 738 -14.36 -56.02 16.64
N GLY A 739 -13.96 -57.03 15.87
CA GLY A 739 -14.84 -57.72 14.92
C GLY A 739 -15.02 -57.03 13.57
N ARG A 740 -15.85 -57.64 12.73
CA ARG A 740 -16.12 -57.14 11.37
C ARG A 740 -17.45 -56.38 11.23
N ARG A 741 -18.27 -56.33 12.25
CA ARG A 741 -19.59 -55.67 12.32
C ARG A 741 -19.72 -54.81 13.54
#